data_e41d53ddba97b1ee17953250f9ae6ee4
#
_entry.id   e41d53ddba97b1ee17953250f9ae6ee4
#
_cell.length_a   1.000
_cell.length_b   1.000
_cell.length_c   1.000
_cell.angle_alpha   90.00
_cell.angle_beta   90.00
_cell.angle_gamma   90.00
#
_symmetry.space_group_name_H-M   'P 1'
#
loop_
_entity.id
_entity.type
_entity.pdbx_description
1 polymer ?
#
loop_
_entity_poly.entity_id
_entity_poly.type
_entity_poly.pdbx_seq_one_letter_code
_entity_poly.pdbx_strand_id
1 'polypeptide(L)'
;MSNAKHTPDFLFEVSWEVCNKVGGIHTVISTKAQTVTRKFGNRYMLIGPDLSHEGVNPEFEEDQNLLKAWRQNLYNEGIRVRAGHWKIKGDPTVLLIDFSSLIPRKDEILKSLWESYHVDSISGQWDYIEPVLFGWAAGVVIASYVKDFGSPTAKITAHFHEWQTAAGGLYLRNNSPYVATVFTTHATVMGRCIAGNRLPLYNSLTKLNADELARRFNVVAKHSIEKMAATYHDAFLTVSDITANECKYLLGREPDGVTPNGFENDFVWSGDEYYTKREEARKAMIRVAEACLGEKFSGDPLIVGTSGRYEFRNKGIDVFIESLKLLAQSDKLQREILAYITVPAGNRGPRVDLQAHLADPSAPIDEKQYKYSTHYLEDQTWDPIVNALKDSPLTQPGSKVKVIFVPTYLNHKDGIFNKEYYELLVGMDLTVFPSYYEPWGYTPLESVAFSVPTVTTTLAGFGLWVDKQREHAGVEVIRRDDYNDKEVEEKIADALIRFCQLDEKHVNEIRTSAYEISTTALWEHLYAAYEQAYSEAIESSIVRTNRASLDDGGAKTEQINFVRQQLFVEKPNWSRMMVDKTLPKRLHALEELSRNLWWCWNPGARDLFESIDPTLWAECDRNPIAFLDQLSVERLRELEKDTNFLAMLDAVYTQFRDYMNEKTDPKATTISYFSMEYGLHSSLKIYSGGLGILAGDYLKEASDRNVPMAAVGLLYRYGYFTQRLSAQGAQEATYEAQNFYKLPISPVRDEAGNWMTISIAFPGRTLLARIWKCQVGRTDLYLLDADIEDNLEEDRQVTHYLYGGDWENRLKQEILLGIGGIRALRKLGIKHDVYHCNEGHAAFIGIERIRDLVNHRKLDRKSTRLNSSHNNRSR
;
A
#
# COMPACT_ATOMS: atom_id res chain seq x y z
N MET A 1 16.74 33.31 -13.73
CA MET A 1 15.90 33.82 -12.61
C MET A 1 14.45 33.68 -13.06
N SER A 2 13.62 33.09 -12.23
CA SER A 2 12.17 32.90 -12.51
C SER A 2 11.50 34.27 -12.62
N ASN A 3 10.72 34.49 -13.69
CA ASN A 3 9.86 35.65 -13.86
C ASN A 3 8.57 35.56 -13.03
N ALA A 4 8.51 34.65 -12.07
CA ALA A 4 7.33 34.38 -11.28
C ALA A 4 6.91 35.59 -10.43
N LYS A 5 5.69 36.09 -10.66
CA LYS A 5 5.10 37.24 -9.98
C LYS A 5 4.69 36.90 -8.54
N HIS A 6 4.31 35.66 -8.28
CA HIS A 6 3.87 35.17 -6.99
C HIS A 6 4.66 33.93 -6.60
N THR A 7 5.02 33.82 -5.33
CA THR A 7 5.63 32.61 -4.74
C THR A 7 4.67 32.06 -3.69
N PRO A 8 4.46 30.73 -3.63
CA PRO A 8 3.66 30.13 -2.55
C PRO A 8 4.25 30.41 -1.16
N ASP A 9 3.40 30.72 -0.19
CA ASP A 9 3.78 30.73 1.22
C ASP A 9 3.80 29.29 1.77
N PHE A 10 2.87 28.45 1.30
CA PHE A 10 2.80 27.02 1.57
C PHE A 10 2.63 26.24 0.27
N LEU A 11 3.38 25.16 0.12
CA LEU A 11 3.31 24.26 -1.01
C LEU A 11 3.02 22.85 -0.54
N PHE A 12 1.86 22.32 -0.93
CA PHE A 12 1.51 20.91 -0.79
C PHE A 12 1.72 20.19 -2.11
N GLU A 13 2.30 19.01 -2.08
CA GLU A 13 2.47 18.19 -3.26
C GLU A 13 1.93 16.78 -2.98
N VAL A 14 0.94 16.36 -3.75
CA VAL A 14 0.16 15.15 -3.52
C VAL A 14 0.44 14.12 -4.60
N SER A 15 0.88 12.94 -4.20
CA SER A 15 1.08 11.83 -5.13
C SER A 15 0.83 10.49 -4.45
N TRP A 16 0.31 9.54 -5.23
CA TRP A 16 0.21 8.14 -4.82
C TRP A 16 1.58 7.51 -4.53
N GLU A 17 2.65 8.08 -5.10
CA GLU A 17 4.01 7.54 -5.00
C GLU A 17 4.88 8.22 -3.91
N VAL A 18 4.33 9.04 -3.04
CA VAL A 18 5.04 9.58 -1.88
C VAL A 18 5.24 8.46 -0.84
N CYS A 19 6.49 8.15 -0.50
CA CYS A 19 6.89 7.01 0.34
C CYS A 19 6.34 5.65 -0.15
N ASN A 20 6.04 5.55 -1.44
CA ASN A 20 5.45 4.37 -2.07
C ASN A 20 5.98 4.21 -3.49
N LYS A 21 7.04 3.44 -3.68
CA LYS A 21 7.70 3.28 -4.97
C LYS A 21 6.90 2.35 -5.89
N VAL A 22 6.18 2.92 -6.85
CA VAL A 22 5.42 2.20 -7.88
C VAL A 22 6.01 2.44 -9.27
N GLY A 23 6.39 3.66 -9.60
CA GLY A 23 6.85 4.04 -10.94
C GLY A 23 7.78 5.25 -10.97
N GLY A 24 7.78 5.95 -12.10
CA GLY A 24 8.67 7.08 -12.34
C GLY A 24 8.33 8.35 -11.57
N ILE A 25 7.10 8.49 -11.08
CA ILE A 25 6.68 9.69 -10.32
C ILE A 25 7.40 9.72 -8.97
N HIS A 26 7.64 8.57 -8.34
CA HIS A 26 8.48 8.47 -7.16
C HIS A 26 9.86 9.12 -7.40
N THR A 27 10.48 8.82 -8.54
CA THR A 27 11.78 9.42 -8.89
C THR A 27 11.66 10.93 -9.09
N VAL A 28 10.62 11.40 -9.79
CA VAL A 28 10.37 12.85 -9.99
C VAL A 28 10.30 13.58 -8.66
N ILE A 29 9.46 13.10 -7.74
CA ILE A 29 9.20 13.79 -6.47
C ILE A 29 10.40 13.65 -5.53
N SER A 30 10.97 12.45 -5.39
CA SER A 30 12.07 12.20 -4.46
C SER A 30 13.36 12.95 -4.83
N THR A 31 13.66 13.04 -6.12
CA THR A 31 14.86 13.78 -6.56
C THR A 31 14.65 15.29 -6.53
N LYS A 32 13.42 15.77 -6.81
CA LYS A 32 13.07 17.20 -6.72
C LYS A 32 13.04 17.71 -5.28
N ALA A 33 12.70 16.84 -4.32
CA ALA A 33 12.44 17.22 -2.93
C ALA A 33 13.56 18.06 -2.30
N GLN A 34 14.82 17.75 -2.55
CA GLN A 34 15.96 18.52 -2.01
C GLN A 34 15.93 19.98 -2.48
N THR A 35 15.73 20.21 -3.76
CA THR A 35 15.66 21.56 -4.34
C THR A 35 14.46 22.36 -3.78
N VAL A 36 13.30 21.70 -3.63
CA VAL A 36 12.09 22.34 -3.08
C VAL A 36 12.23 22.61 -1.58
N THR A 37 12.74 21.66 -0.81
CA THR A 37 12.94 21.82 0.64
C THR A 37 13.94 22.92 0.97
N ARG A 38 15.03 23.06 0.19
CA ARG A 38 15.96 24.22 0.34
C ARG A 38 15.26 25.57 0.21
N LYS A 39 14.20 25.64 -0.60
CA LYS A 39 13.50 26.90 -0.88
C LYS A 39 12.38 27.18 0.12
N PHE A 40 11.61 26.17 0.49
CA PHE A 40 10.40 26.32 1.30
C PHE A 40 10.57 25.86 2.76
N GLY A 41 11.56 25.02 3.07
CA GLY A 41 11.70 24.41 4.40
C GLY A 41 10.44 23.65 4.79
N ASN A 42 10.00 23.79 6.04
CA ASN A 42 8.81 23.12 6.57
C ASN A 42 7.47 23.61 5.99
N ARG A 43 7.52 24.60 5.09
CA ARG A 43 6.34 25.08 4.33
C ARG A 43 6.09 24.25 3.05
N TYR A 44 6.95 23.30 2.77
CA TYR A 44 6.77 22.27 1.76
C TYR A 44 6.36 20.97 2.42
N MET A 45 5.21 20.45 2.05
CA MET A 45 4.66 19.23 2.60
C MET A 45 4.24 18.28 1.49
N LEU A 46 4.78 17.07 1.55
CA LEU A 46 4.39 15.98 0.66
C LEU A 46 3.23 15.19 1.28
N ILE A 47 2.30 14.77 0.46
CA ILE A 47 1.13 13.99 0.90
C ILE A 47 1.07 12.69 0.11
N GLY A 48 1.07 11.56 0.82
CA GLY A 48 0.97 10.22 0.27
C GLY A 48 -0.08 9.35 0.99
N PRO A 49 -0.45 8.20 0.41
CA PRO A 49 -1.32 7.24 1.06
C PRO A 49 -0.58 6.46 2.14
N ASP A 50 -1.21 6.22 3.29
CA ASP A 50 -0.70 5.27 4.28
C ASP A 50 -1.12 3.84 3.91
N LEU A 51 -0.32 3.19 3.08
CA LEU A 51 -0.54 1.81 2.64
C LEU A 51 0.10 0.78 3.57
N SER A 52 0.83 1.23 4.58
CA SER A 52 1.54 0.34 5.50
C SER A 52 0.66 -0.24 6.61
N HIS A 53 -0.56 0.28 6.79
CA HIS A 53 -1.55 -0.19 7.76
C HIS A 53 -0.92 -0.64 9.09
N GLU A 54 -0.23 0.28 9.80
CA GLU A 54 0.53 0.03 11.04
C GLU A 54 1.87 -0.73 10.86
N GLY A 55 2.26 -1.10 9.63
CA GLY A 55 3.58 -1.63 9.34
C GLY A 55 4.65 -0.52 9.31
N VAL A 56 5.91 -0.94 9.42
CA VAL A 56 7.04 -0.01 9.23
C VAL A 56 7.18 0.27 7.74
N ASN A 57 6.95 1.52 7.33
CA ASN A 57 7.32 1.98 5.99
C ASN A 57 8.83 2.26 5.98
N PRO A 58 9.64 1.58 5.16
CA PRO A 58 11.11 1.75 5.18
C PRO A 58 11.55 3.14 4.73
N GLU A 59 10.74 3.84 3.95
CA GLU A 59 11.03 5.17 3.41
C GLU A 59 10.55 6.30 4.32
N PHE A 60 9.73 6.03 5.34
CA PHE A 60 9.11 7.04 6.20
C PHE A 60 9.59 6.94 7.65
N GLU A 61 9.96 8.08 8.22
CA GLU A 61 10.27 8.24 9.64
C GLU A 61 9.19 9.08 10.31
N GLU A 62 8.41 8.45 11.19
CA GLU A 62 7.29 9.12 11.84
C GLU A 62 7.75 10.00 13.01
N ASP A 63 7.30 11.26 13.03
CA ASP A 63 7.40 12.16 14.18
C ASP A 63 6.02 12.27 14.86
N GLN A 64 5.90 11.63 16.01
CA GLN A 64 4.64 11.62 16.78
C GLN A 64 4.26 13.00 17.34
N ASN A 65 5.19 13.94 17.43
CA ASN A 65 4.94 15.29 17.95
C ASN A 65 4.60 16.30 16.85
N LEU A 66 5.00 16.02 15.62
CA LEU A 66 4.75 16.88 14.49
C LEU A 66 3.24 17.05 14.25
N LEU A 67 2.72 18.27 14.37
CA LEU A 67 1.30 18.62 14.16
C LEU A 67 0.31 17.81 15.05
N LYS A 68 0.74 17.33 16.22
CA LYS A 68 0.00 16.40 17.07
C LYS A 68 -1.44 16.81 17.35
N ALA A 69 -1.66 18.05 17.79
CA ALA A 69 -3.01 18.53 18.14
C ALA A 69 -3.93 18.57 16.91
N TRP A 70 -3.42 19.06 15.79
CA TRP A 70 -4.18 19.11 14.54
C TRP A 70 -4.49 17.70 14.00
N ARG A 71 -3.54 16.76 14.04
CA ARG A 71 -3.78 15.36 13.65
C ARG A 71 -4.85 14.70 14.52
N GLN A 72 -4.88 15.03 15.82
CA GLN A 72 -5.93 14.53 16.71
C GLN A 72 -7.31 15.09 16.34
N ASN A 73 -7.39 16.34 15.93
CA ASN A 73 -8.64 16.92 15.45
C ASN A 73 -9.11 16.22 14.16
N LEU A 74 -8.22 16.01 13.20
CA LEU A 74 -8.54 15.25 11.98
C LEU A 74 -8.99 13.82 12.26
N TYR A 75 -8.35 13.16 13.24
CA TYR A 75 -8.74 11.82 13.66
C TYR A 75 -10.18 11.81 14.23
N ASN A 76 -10.55 12.82 15.00
CA ASN A 76 -11.91 12.98 15.52
C ASN A 76 -12.93 13.26 14.39
N GLU A 77 -12.48 13.82 13.26
CA GLU A 77 -13.27 14.02 12.04
C GLU A 77 -13.29 12.78 11.12
N GLY A 78 -12.61 11.72 11.52
CA GLY A 78 -12.59 10.44 10.84
C GLY A 78 -11.43 10.23 9.84
N ILE A 79 -10.43 11.14 9.79
CA ILE A 79 -9.26 10.98 8.92
C ILE A 79 -8.00 10.82 9.77
N ARG A 80 -7.31 9.70 9.62
CA ARG A 80 -6.03 9.46 10.29
C ARG A 80 -4.88 9.94 9.42
N VAL A 81 -4.00 10.76 10.01
CA VAL A 81 -2.79 11.25 9.36
C VAL A 81 -1.57 10.90 10.22
N ARG A 82 -0.58 10.27 9.60
CA ARG A 82 0.76 10.11 10.16
C ARG A 82 1.65 11.21 9.59
N ALA A 83 2.37 11.92 10.44
CA ALA A 83 3.27 12.98 10.03
C ALA A 83 4.71 12.61 10.38
N GLY A 84 5.65 13.03 9.56
CA GLY A 84 7.06 12.71 9.73
C GLY A 84 7.88 13.18 8.54
N HIS A 85 8.94 12.44 8.23
CA HIS A 85 9.91 12.78 7.20
C HIS A 85 10.12 11.63 6.21
N TRP A 86 10.35 11.96 4.95
CA TRP A 86 10.78 11.00 3.95
C TRP A 86 12.29 10.82 4.03
N LYS A 87 12.77 9.57 4.17
CA LYS A 87 14.20 9.23 4.27
C LYS A 87 14.94 9.36 2.92
N ILE A 88 14.87 10.54 2.35
CA ILE A 88 15.54 10.92 1.11
C ILE A 88 16.32 12.22 1.32
N LYS A 89 17.12 12.60 0.33
CA LYS A 89 17.84 13.88 0.38
C LYS A 89 16.87 15.05 0.49
N GLY A 90 17.19 15.98 1.37
CA GLY A 90 16.34 17.13 1.68
C GLY A 90 15.39 16.90 2.85
N ASP A 91 15.21 15.67 3.30
CA ASP A 91 14.41 15.30 4.47
C ASP A 91 13.05 16.02 4.53
N PRO A 92 12.23 15.97 3.45
CA PRO A 92 10.99 16.73 3.38
C PRO A 92 9.94 16.24 4.36
N THR A 93 9.12 17.16 4.86
CA THR A 93 7.96 16.82 5.67
C THR A 93 6.92 16.05 4.87
N VAL A 94 6.43 14.96 5.42
CA VAL A 94 5.43 14.08 4.81
C VAL A 94 4.22 13.88 5.71
N LEU A 95 3.05 13.90 5.10
CA LEU A 95 1.77 13.50 5.68
C LEU A 95 1.29 12.23 4.96
N LEU A 96 1.26 11.10 5.66
CA LEU A 96 0.66 9.87 5.14
C LEU A 96 -0.78 9.75 5.62
N ILE A 97 -1.72 9.61 4.68
CA ILE A 97 -3.15 9.62 4.96
C ILE A 97 -3.72 8.20 4.88
N ASP A 98 -4.33 7.76 5.96
CA ASP A 98 -5.25 6.63 5.95
C ASP A 98 -6.65 7.14 5.54
N PHE A 99 -7.00 6.86 4.31
CA PHE A 99 -8.28 7.26 3.69
C PHE A 99 -9.39 6.21 3.84
N SER A 100 -9.13 5.16 4.58
CA SER A 100 -10.02 4.00 4.74
C SER A 100 -11.39 4.36 5.28
N SER A 101 -11.46 5.38 6.15
CA SER A 101 -12.71 5.93 6.68
C SER A 101 -13.66 6.53 5.63
N LEU A 102 -13.16 6.83 4.43
CA LEU A 102 -13.97 7.39 3.35
C LEU A 102 -14.63 6.32 2.47
N ILE A 103 -14.24 5.05 2.60
CA ILE A 103 -14.79 3.96 1.78
C ILE A 103 -16.31 3.80 1.95
N PRO A 104 -16.88 3.85 3.15
CA PRO A 104 -18.35 3.78 3.31
C PRO A 104 -19.08 4.97 2.65
N ARG A 105 -18.36 6.07 2.46
CA ARG A 105 -18.91 7.29 1.86
C ARG A 105 -18.51 7.46 0.39
N LYS A 106 -17.94 6.41 -0.23
CA LYS A 106 -17.49 6.47 -1.62
C LYS A 106 -18.55 6.96 -2.59
N ASP A 107 -19.78 6.46 -2.43
CA ASP A 107 -20.88 6.81 -3.33
C ASP A 107 -21.31 8.28 -3.19
N GLU A 108 -21.27 8.84 -1.97
CA GLU A 108 -21.49 10.27 -1.74
C GLU A 108 -20.40 11.12 -2.40
N ILE A 109 -19.14 10.70 -2.27
CA ILE A 109 -17.98 11.37 -2.84
C ILE A 109 -18.03 11.35 -4.37
N LEU A 110 -18.26 10.15 -4.95
CA LEU A 110 -18.37 9.98 -6.39
C LEU A 110 -19.58 10.75 -6.98
N LYS A 111 -20.71 10.76 -6.26
CA LYS A 111 -21.88 11.56 -6.58
C LYS A 111 -21.56 13.06 -6.56
N SER A 112 -20.85 13.54 -5.54
CA SER A 112 -20.43 14.96 -5.46
C SER A 112 -19.52 15.37 -6.61
N LEU A 113 -18.59 14.49 -7.02
CA LEU A 113 -17.74 14.70 -8.20
C LEU A 113 -18.55 14.74 -9.50
N TRP A 114 -19.58 13.91 -9.62
CA TRP A 114 -20.49 13.97 -10.76
C TRP A 114 -21.32 15.26 -10.78
N GLU A 115 -21.96 15.59 -9.67
CA GLU A 115 -22.82 16.78 -9.58
C GLU A 115 -22.06 18.08 -9.80
N SER A 116 -20.81 18.19 -9.31
CA SER A 116 -20.00 19.41 -9.43
C SER A 116 -19.22 19.52 -10.72
N TYR A 117 -18.75 18.38 -11.27
CA TYR A 117 -17.76 18.36 -12.34
C TYR A 117 -18.07 17.37 -13.46
N HIS A 118 -19.16 16.62 -13.38
CA HIS A 118 -19.54 15.56 -14.32
C HIS A 118 -18.48 14.48 -14.50
N VAL A 119 -17.78 14.11 -13.41
CA VAL A 119 -16.84 12.99 -13.41
C VAL A 119 -17.61 11.68 -13.45
N ASP A 120 -17.53 10.95 -14.58
CA ASP A 120 -18.20 9.67 -14.77
C ASP A 120 -17.42 8.54 -14.07
N SER A 121 -17.88 8.16 -12.88
CA SER A 121 -17.27 7.12 -12.04
C SER A 121 -18.03 5.79 -12.07
N ILE A 122 -19.10 5.66 -12.87
CA ILE A 122 -20.00 4.48 -12.84
C ILE A 122 -19.26 3.17 -13.15
N SER A 123 -18.33 3.21 -14.09
CA SER A 123 -17.52 2.04 -14.49
C SER A 123 -16.27 1.83 -13.63
N GLY A 124 -16.05 2.66 -12.61
CA GLY A 124 -14.86 2.65 -11.76
C GLY A 124 -14.74 1.37 -10.94
N GLN A 125 -13.62 0.67 -11.08
CA GLN A 125 -13.24 -0.48 -10.26
C GLN A 125 -12.40 -0.02 -9.06
N TRP A 126 -12.00 -0.93 -8.19
CA TRP A 126 -11.21 -0.59 -7.00
C TRP A 126 -9.88 0.10 -7.32
N ASP A 127 -9.24 -0.25 -8.41
CA ASP A 127 -8.03 0.41 -8.91
C ASP A 127 -8.23 1.88 -9.34
N TYR A 128 -9.49 2.32 -9.43
CA TYR A 128 -9.92 3.70 -9.61
C TYR A 128 -10.44 4.31 -8.29
N ILE A 129 -11.27 3.58 -7.55
CA ILE A 129 -11.97 4.09 -6.36
C ILE A 129 -10.98 4.45 -5.25
N GLU A 130 -10.04 3.56 -4.94
CA GLU A 130 -9.04 3.81 -3.87
C GLU A 130 -8.23 5.08 -4.10
N PRO A 131 -7.57 5.27 -5.28
CA PRO A 131 -6.82 6.49 -5.52
C PRO A 131 -7.69 7.77 -5.51
N VAL A 132 -8.93 7.70 -5.98
CA VAL A 132 -9.85 8.85 -5.95
C VAL A 132 -10.22 9.23 -4.52
N LEU A 133 -10.47 8.25 -3.65
CA LEU A 133 -10.72 8.49 -2.23
C LEU A 133 -9.50 9.05 -1.52
N PHE A 134 -8.31 8.55 -1.83
CA PHE A 134 -7.07 9.14 -1.33
C PHE A 134 -6.92 10.60 -1.78
N GLY A 135 -7.12 10.87 -3.06
CA GLY A 135 -7.08 12.25 -3.58
C GLY A 135 -8.06 13.16 -2.85
N TRP A 136 -9.30 12.70 -2.67
CA TRP A 136 -10.32 13.43 -1.91
C TRP A 136 -9.89 13.71 -0.46
N ALA A 137 -9.38 12.67 0.23
CA ALA A 137 -8.86 12.79 1.59
C ALA A 137 -7.70 13.81 1.68
N ALA A 138 -6.80 13.81 0.70
CA ALA A 138 -5.74 14.81 0.61
C ALA A 138 -6.30 16.23 0.51
N GLY A 139 -7.34 16.44 -0.28
CA GLY A 139 -8.06 17.72 -0.35
C GLY A 139 -8.65 18.14 1.00
N VAL A 140 -9.28 17.22 1.72
CA VAL A 140 -9.84 17.47 3.06
C VAL A 140 -8.73 17.83 4.05
N VAL A 141 -7.62 17.08 4.04
CA VAL A 141 -6.46 17.33 4.92
C VAL A 141 -5.83 18.68 4.65
N ILE A 142 -5.64 19.06 3.39
CA ILE A 142 -5.14 20.40 3.03
C ILE A 142 -6.11 21.49 3.48
N ALA A 143 -7.41 21.33 3.24
CA ALA A 143 -8.42 22.32 3.66
C ALA A 143 -8.41 22.50 5.18
N SER A 144 -8.32 21.42 5.95
CA SER A 144 -8.20 21.47 7.41
C SER A 144 -6.91 22.18 7.87
N TYR A 145 -5.77 21.83 7.25
CA TYR A 145 -4.49 22.49 7.57
C TYR A 145 -4.55 23.99 7.31
N VAL A 146 -5.09 24.39 6.17
CA VAL A 146 -5.20 25.79 5.78
C VAL A 146 -6.14 26.56 6.68
N LYS A 147 -7.21 25.93 7.16
CA LYS A 147 -8.14 26.51 8.14
C LYS A 147 -7.46 26.82 9.47
N ASP A 148 -6.59 25.94 9.95
CA ASP A 148 -5.97 26.04 11.26
C ASP A 148 -4.67 26.87 11.25
N PHE A 149 -3.87 26.78 10.16
CA PHE A 149 -2.55 27.41 10.07
C PHE A 149 -2.42 28.49 8.99
N GLY A 150 -3.37 28.56 8.06
CA GLY A 150 -3.37 29.58 7.01
C GLY A 150 -3.77 30.95 7.52
N SER A 151 -3.21 31.99 6.89
CA SER A 151 -3.70 33.37 7.06
C SER A 151 -4.59 33.76 5.87
N PRO A 152 -5.50 34.76 6.02
CA PRO A 152 -6.36 35.22 4.92
C PRO A 152 -5.59 35.74 3.69
N THR A 153 -4.32 36.10 3.86
CA THR A 153 -3.45 36.63 2.79
C THR A 153 -2.43 35.64 2.31
N ALA A 154 -2.35 34.45 2.91
CA ALA A 154 -1.37 33.42 2.52
C ALA A 154 -1.66 32.90 1.12
N LYS A 155 -0.63 32.82 0.30
CA LYS A 155 -0.63 32.19 -1.01
C LYS A 155 -0.35 30.70 -0.86
N ILE A 156 -1.38 29.88 -0.97
CA ILE A 156 -1.31 28.45 -0.74
C ILE A 156 -1.49 27.75 -2.06
N THR A 157 -0.58 26.85 -2.38
CA THR A 157 -0.61 26.04 -3.60
C THR A 157 -0.66 24.58 -3.25
N ALA A 158 -1.57 23.83 -3.87
CA ALA A 158 -1.70 22.39 -3.78
C ALA A 158 -1.51 21.78 -5.18
N HIS A 159 -0.47 20.95 -5.33
CA HIS A 159 -0.07 20.34 -6.59
C HIS A 159 -0.40 18.84 -6.56
N PHE A 160 -1.22 18.40 -7.51
CA PHE A 160 -1.71 17.03 -7.63
C PHE A 160 -1.10 16.33 -8.83
N HIS A 161 -0.53 15.15 -8.60
CA HIS A 161 0.09 14.34 -9.65
C HIS A 161 -0.82 13.20 -10.08
N GLU A 162 -1.09 13.11 -11.37
CA GLU A 162 -1.89 12.08 -12.01
C GLU A 162 -3.38 12.10 -11.61
N TRP A 163 -4.19 11.40 -12.41
CA TRP A 163 -5.62 11.22 -12.16
C TRP A 163 -5.93 10.65 -10.77
N GLN A 164 -5.01 9.89 -10.20
CA GLN A 164 -5.11 9.26 -8.89
C GLN A 164 -5.30 10.26 -7.74
N THR A 165 -4.81 11.47 -7.89
CA THR A 165 -4.89 12.51 -6.86
C THR A 165 -5.84 13.66 -7.22
N ALA A 166 -6.35 13.65 -8.44
CA ALA A 166 -7.15 14.74 -9.03
C ALA A 166 -8.37 15.15 -8.20
N ALA A 167 -9.00 14.20 -7.52
CA ALA A 167 -10.18 14.45 -6.68
C ALA A 167 -9.90 15.48 -5.57
N GLY A 168 -8.66 15.55 -5.07
CA GLY A 168 -8.26 16.50 -4.02
C GLY A 168 -8.31 17.96 -4.48
N GLY A 169 -7.81 18.22 -5.67
CA GLY A 169 -7.89 19.57 -6.24
C GLY A 169 -9.31 19.97 -6.58
N LEU A 170 -10.12 19.05 -7.11
CA LEU A 170 -11.56 19.29 -7.34
C LEU A 170 -12.31 19.57 -6.02
N TYR A 171 -11.99 18.83 -4.95
CA TYR A 171 -12.51 19.11 -3.61
C TYR A 171 -12.15 20.52 -3.13
N LEU A 172 -10.87 20.91 -3.23
CA LEU A 172 -10.40 22.22 -2.78
C LEU A 172 -11.07 23.38 -3.52
N ARG A 173 -11.34 23.23 -4.82
CA ARG A 173 -12.04 24.28 -5.59
C ARG A 173 -13.42 24.60 -5.04
N ASN A 174 -14.13 23.62 -4.50
CA ASN A 174 -15.46 23.84 -3.90
C ASN A 174 -15.38 24.26 -2.44
N ASN A 175 -14.45 23.68 -1.66
CA ASN A 175 -14.45 23.81 -0.19
C ASN A 175 -13.39 24.78 0.35
N SER A 176 -12.36 25.08 -0.43
CA SER A 176 -11.28 26.03 -0.09
C SER A 176 -10.82 26.80 -1.33
N PRO A 177 -11.70 27.61 -1.90
CA PRO A 177 -11.49 28.22 -3.23
C PRO A 177 -10.29 29.17 -3.32
N TYR A 178 -9.74 29.59 -2.21
CA TYR A 178 -8.54 30.43 -2.14
C TYR A 178 -7.22 29.63 -2.23
N VAL A 179 -7.27 28.32 -2.19
CA VAL A 179 -6.11 27.47 -2.47
C VAL A 179 -5.92 27.37 -3.99
N ALA A 180 -4.75 27.74 -4.47
CA ALA A 180 -4.37 27.55 -5.87
C ALA A 180 -4.12 26.07 -6.13
N THR A 181 -4.76 25.52 -7.16
CA THR A 181 -4.68 24.09 -7.50
C THR A 181 -3.89 23.90 -8.78
N VAL A 182 -2.90 23.02 -8.75
CA VAL A 182 -2.10 22.61 -9.89
C VAL A 182 -2.29 21.12 -10.14
N PHE A 183 -2.47 20.74 -11.39
CA PHE A 183 -2.60 19.34 -11.80
C PHE A 183 -1.54 19.00 -12.84
N THR A 184 -0.79 17.92 -12.62
CA THR A 184 0.17 17.41 -13.60
C THR A 184 -0.23 15.99 -14.01
N THR A 185 -0.45 15.78 -15.31
CA THR A 185 -0.48 14.42 -15.89
C THR A 185 0.89 14.09 -16.46
N HIS A 186 1.46 12.94 -16.00
CA HIS A 186 2.76 12.46 -16.47
C HIS A 186 2.64 11.59 -17.71
N ALA A 187 1.47 10.99 -17.92
CA ALA A 187 1.11 10.24 -19.13
C ALA A 187 -0.41 10.19 -19.21
N THR A 188 -0.98 10.56 -20.35
CA THR A 188 -2.43 10.50 -20.47
C THR A 188 -2.96 9.07 -20.37
N VAL A 189 -4.09 8.87 -19.70
CA VAL A 189 -4.75 7.56 -19.59
C VAL A 189 -5.00 6.98 -20.97
N MET A 190 -5.50 7.81 -21.89
CA MET A 190 -5.83 7.36 -23.23
C MET A 190 -4.60 7.08 -24.10
N GLY A 191 -3.57 7.93 -24.03
CA GLY A 191 -2.30 7.71 -24.75
C GLY A 191 -1.68 6.39 -24.37
N ARG A 192 -1.62 6.09 -23.05
CA ARG A 192 -1.12 4.81 -22.53
C ARG A 192 -1.95 3.61 -22.99
N CYS A 193 -3.28 3.73 -23.00
CA CYS A 193 -4.16 2.66 -23.47
C CYS A 193 -4.03 2.40 -24.97
N ILE A 194 -3.97 3.45 -25.80
CA ILE A 194 -3.85 3.35 -27.26
C ILE A 194 -2.51 2.69 -27.63
N ALA A 195 -1.40 3.22 -27.09
CA ALA A 195 -0.06 2.67 -27.32
C ALA A 195 0.07 1.23 -26.82
N GLY A 196 -0.44 0.94 -25.62
CA GLY A 196 -0.43 -0.41 -25.02
C GLY A 196 -1.22 -1.44 -25.82
N ASN A 197 -2.29 -1.03 -26.53
CA ASN A 197 -3.07 -1.87 -27.42
C ASN A 197 -2.55 -1.89 -28.87
N ARG A 198 -1.35 -1.36 -29.12
CA ARG A 198 -0.68 -1.35 -30.44
C ARG A 198 -1.47 -0.62 -31.53
N LEU A 199 -2.27 0.36 -31.15
CA LEU A 199 -2.98 1.22 -32.09
C LEU A 199 -2.13 2.44 -32.43
N PRO A 200 -2.27 2.98 -33.67
CA PRO A 200 -1.62 4.23 -34.04
C PRO A 200 -2.10 5.38 -33.16
N LEU A 201 -1.17 6.06 -32.49
CA LEU A 201 -1.47 7.15 -31.57
C LEU A 201 -1.18 8.51 -32.26
N TYR A 202 0.06 8.72 -32.65
CA TYR A 202 0.55 10.06 -32.98
C TYR A 202 0.10 10.59 -34.34
N ASN A 203 0.12 9.77 -35.37
CA ASN A 203 -0.37 10.18 -36.71
C ASN A 203 -1.90 10.27 -36.78
N SER A 204 -2.58 9.60 -35.85
CA SER A 204 -4.05 9.57 -35.79
C SER A 204 -4.62 10.51 -34.72
N LEU A 205 -3.80 11.15 -33.92
CA LEU A 205 -4.16 11.89 -32.69
C LEU A 205 -5.30 12.90 -32.93
N THR A 206 -5.25 13.66 -34.03
CA THR A 206 -6.27 14.67 -34.37
C THR A 206 -7.63 14.08 -34.80
N LYS A 207 -7.70 12.76 -35.05
CA LYS A 207 -8.91 12.06 -35.52
C LYS A 207 -9.49 11.12 -34.46
N LEU A 208 -8.78 10.91 -33.35
CA LEU A 208 -9.20 10.01 -32.31
C LEU A 208 -10.35 10.61 -31.47
N ASN A 209 -11.37 9.80 -31.22
CA ASN A 209 -12.41 10.10 -30.22
C ASN A 209 -12.04 9.46 -28.91
N ALA A 210 -11.46 10.23 -27.99
CA ALA A 210 -10.97 9.74 -26.70
C ALA A 210 -12.09 9.15 -25.84
N ASP A 211 -13.27 9.76 -25.79
CA ASP A 211 -14.40 9.29 -24.99
C ASP A 211 -14.98 7.95 -25.51
N GLU A 212 -14.96 7.73 -26.81
CA GLU A 212 -15.37 6.45 -27.41
C GLU A 212 -14.33 5.35 -27.14
N LEU A 213 -13.05 5.67 -27.28
CA LEU A 213 -11.97 4.74 -26.97
C LEU A 213 -11.92 4.40 -25.48
N ALA A 214 -12.22 5.35 -24.58
CA ALA A 214 -12.30 5.11 -23.16
C ALA A 214 -13.37 4.06 -22.83
N ARG A 215 -14.53 4.09 -23.51
CA ARG A 215 -15.56 3.03 -23.38
C ARG A 215 -15.04 1.69 -23.88
N ARG A 216 -14.39 1.69 -25.05
CA ARG A 216 -13.83 0.47 -25.65
C ARG A 216 -12.77 -0.19 -24.77
N PHE A 217 -11.93 0.58 -24.10
CA PHE A 217 -10.88 0.08 -23.20
C PHE A 217 -11.34 -0.10 -21.75
N ASN A 218 -12.59 0.21 -21.45
CA ASN A 218 -13.14 0.17 -20.08
C ASN A 218 -12.35 1.05 -19.08
N VAL A 219 -11.98 2.25 -19.50
CA VAL A 219 -11.25 3.24 -18.70
C VAL A 219 -11.98 4.58 -18.58
N VAL A 220 -13.30 4.58 -18.77
CA VAL A 220 -14.13 5.80 -18.74
C VAL A 220 -13.93 6.60 -17.45
N ALA A 221 -13.95 5.95 -16.31
CA ALA A 221 -13.81 6.61 -15.02
C ALA A 221 -12.44 7.31 -14.86
N LYS A 222 -11.36 6.62 -15.22
CA LYS A 222 -10.00 7.20 -15.15
C LYS A 222 -9.81 8.34 -16.13
N HIS A 223 -10.30 8.18 -17.36
CA HIS A 223 -10.25 9.23 -18.39
C HIS A 223 -11.10 10.44 -18.00
N SER A 224 -12.31 10.22 -17.48
CA SER A 224 -13.23 11.28 -17.06
C SER A 224 -12.62 12.16 -15.97
N ILE A 225 -12.07 11.57 -14.91
CA ILE A 225 -11.47 12.36 -13.83
C ILE A 225 -10.21 13.09 -14.29
N GLU A 226 -9.37 12.48 -15.14
CA GLU A 226 -8.20 13.14 -15.73
C GLU A 226 -8.60 14.36 -16.57
N LYS A 227 -9.61 14.22 -17.42
CA LYS A 227 -10.16 15.28 -18.27
C LYS A 227 -10.76 16.42 -17.44
N MET A 228 -11.50 16.10 -16.38
CA MET A 228 -12.05 17.11 -15.49
C MET A 228 -10.99 17.80 -14.64
N ALA A 229 -9.98 17.04 -14.19
CA ALA A 229 -8.83 17.64 -13.50
C ALA A 229 -8.09 18.62 -14.43
N ALA A 230 -7.78 18.21 -15.64
CA ALA A 230 -7.19 19.12 -16.64
C ALA A 230 -8.04 20.38 -16.86
N THR A 231 -9.36 20.25 -16.88
CA THR A 231 -10.29 21.37 -17.14
C THR A 231 -10.39 22.35 -15.97
N TYR A 232 -10.45 21.85 -14.75
CA TYR A 232 -10.87 22.66 -13.61
C TYR A 232 -9.75 23.13 -12.68
N HIS A 233 -8.53 22.56 -12.70
CA HIS A 233 -7.43 23.08 -11.90
C HIS A 233 -6.97 24.46 -12.40
N ASP A 234 -6.42 25.30 -11.50
CA ASP A 234 -5.99 26.65 -11.79
C ASP A 234 -4.80 26.68 -12.74
N ALA A 235 -3.91 25.67 -12.69
CA ALA A 235 -2.91 25.39 -13.71
C ALA A 235 -2.89 23.91 -14.03
N PHE A 236 -2.78 23.58 -15.32
CA PHE A 236 -2.66 22.24 -15.87
C PHE A 236 -1.29 22.05 -16.51
N LEU A 237 -0.54 21.07 -16.07
CA LEU A 237 0.84 20.80 -16.49
C LEU A 237 1.01 19.41 -17.05
N THR A 238 2.08 19.25 -17.81
CA THR A 238 2.60 17.95 -18.24
C THR A 238 4.12 17.97 -18.35
N VAL A 239 4.72 16.78 -18.56
CA VAL A 239 6.17 16.58 -18.44
C VAL A 239 6.94 16.77 -19.75
N SER A 240 6.25 16.81 -20.89
CA SER A 240 6.90 16.96 -22.21
C SER A 240 5.96 17.51 -23.27
N ASP A 241 6.53 18.03 -24.36
CA ASP A 241 5.74 18.54 -25.49
C ASP A 241 4.93 17.45 -26.19
N ILE A 242 5.44 16.20 -26.21
CA ILE A 242 4.70 15.10 -26.82
C ILE A 242 3.46 14.78 -25.99
N THR A 243 3.57 14.76 -24.67
CA THR A 243 2.41 14.57 -23.78
C THR A 243 1.48 15.80 -23.82
N ALA A 244 2.03 17.01 -23.98
CA ALA A 244 1.19 18.21 -24.17
C ALA A 244 0.31 18.09 -25.41
N ASN A 245 0.84 17.56 -26.48
CA ASN A 245 0.07 17.30 -27.70
C ASN A 245 -1.02 16.22 -27.48
N GLU A 246 -0.71 15.16 -26.72
CA GLU A 246 -1.73 14.20 -26.29
C GLU A 246 -2.84 14.87 -25.46
N CYS A 247 -2.50 15.69 -24.48
CA CYS A 247 -3.44 16.40 -23.63
C CYS A 247 -4.40 17.25 -24.45
N LYS A 248 -3.87 18.01 -25.41
CA LYS A 248 -4.68 18.86 -26.28
C LYS A 248 -5.79 18.11 -27.01
N TYR A 249 -5.49 16.93 -27.56
CA TYR A 249 -6.45 16.18 -28.38
C TYR A 249 -7.24 15.13 -27.59
N LEU A 250 -6.65 14.51 -26.57
CA LEU A 250 -7.30 13.44 -25.81
C LEU A 250 -8.06 13.97 -24.58
N LEU A 251 -7.59 15.06 -23.95
CA LEU A 251 -8.28 15.68 -22.81
C LEU A 251 -9.06 16.94 -23.23
N GLY A 252 -8.82 17.46 -24.43
CA GLY A 252 -9.49 18.66 -24.94
C GLY A 252 -9.00 19.97 -24.35
N ARG A 253 -7.87 19.96 -23.63
CA ARG A 253 -7.21 21.16 -23.10
C ARG A 253 -5.70 21.09 -23.35
N GLU A 254 -5.13 22.18 -23.88
CA GLU A 254 -3.69 22.37 -23.96
C GLU A 254 -3.15 22.70 -22.56
N PRO A 255 -2.07 22.06 -22.08
CA PRO A 255 -1.45 22.41 -20.80
C PRO A 255 -0.98 23.86 -20.75
N ASP A 256 -1.11 24.48 -19.59
CA ASP A 256 -0.63 25.85 -19.34
C ASP A 256 0.91 25.90 -19.32
N GLY A 257 1.57 24.76 -19.01
CA GLY A 257 3.02 24.65 -19.03
C GLY A 257 3.53 23.22 -19.18
N VAL A 258 4.75 23.12 -19.68
CA VAL A 258 5.52 21.87 -19.71
C VAL A 258 6.61 21.95 -18.65
N THR A 259 6.61 21.00 -17.72
CA THR A 259 7.57 20.88 -16.61
C THR A 259 8.40 19.61 -16.81
N PRO A 260 9.53 19.69 -17.55
CA PRO A 260 10.39 18.54 -17.77
C PRO A 260 10.89 17.93 -16.47
N ASN A 261 11.05 16.61 -16.46
CA ASN A 261 11.51 15.91 -15.28
C ASN A 261 13.03 16.05 -15.15
N GLY A 262 13.47 16.70 -14.09
CA GLY A 262 14.87 16.83 -13.73
C GLY A 262 15.41 15.61 -12.96
N PHE A 263 16.67 15.69 -12.61
CA PHE A 263 17.34 14.74 -11.75
C PHE A 263 18.42 15.43 -10.90
N GLU A 264 19.03 14.68 -9.99
CA GLU A 264 20.25 15.11 -9.26
C GLU A 264 21.44 14.27 -9.75
N ASN A 265 22.64 14.85 -9.83
CA ASN A 265 23.83 14.16 -10.34
C ASN A 265 24.80 13.68 -9.27
N ASP A 266 24.43 13.75 -8.02
CA ASP A 266 25.27 13.42 -6.87
C ASP A 266 25.57 11.92 -6.68
N PHE A 267 24.92 11.05 -7.45
CA PHE A 267 25.20 9.63 -7.54
C PHE A 267 26.10 9.25 -8.73
N VAL A 268 26.48 10.23 -9.54
CA VAL A 268 27.31 10.02 -10.75
C VAL A 268 28.78 10.08 -10.39
N TRP A 269 29.53 9.07 -10.77
CA TRP A 269 30.97 9.03 -10.54
C TRP A 269 31.73 9.97 -11.47
N SER A 270 32.84 10.52 -10.98
CA SER A 270 33.68 11.45 -11.74
C SER A 270 35.16 11.17 -11.51
N GLY A 271 36.03 11.73 -12.36
CA GLY A 271 37.48 11.58 -12.25
C GLY A 271 37.95 10.13 -12.33
N ASP A 272 38.94 9.77 -11.53
CA ASP A 272 39.55 8.43 -11.52
C ASP A 272 38.56 7.33 -11.14
N GLU A 273 37.58 7.63 -10.29
CA GLU A 273 36.53 6.67 -9.89
C GLU A 273 35.69 6.25 -11.08
N TYR A 274 35.30 7.19 -11.95
CA TYR A 274 34.57 6.91 -13.17
C TYR A 274 35.31 5.90 -14.06
N TYR A 275 36.58 6.13 -14.32
CA TYR A 275 37.39 5.24 -15.17
C TYR A 275 37.54 3.85 -14.55
N THR A 276 37.78 3.77 -13.23
CA THR A 276 37.91 2.52 -12.51
C THR A 276 36.59 1.72 -12.61
N LYS A 277 35.44 2.34 -12.31
CA LYS A 277 34.12 1.74 -12.39
C LYS A 277 33.76 1.28 -13.80
N ARG A 278 34.12 2.09 -14.80
CA ARG A 278 33.92 1.74 -16.20
C ARG A 278 34.72 0.50 -16.60
N GLU A 279 35.97 0.40 -16.22
CA GLU A 279 36.81 -0.76 -16.53
C GLU A 279 36.32 -2.02 -15.85
N GLU A 280 35.93 -1.94 -14.57
CA GLU A 280 35.32 -3.05 -13.83
C GLU A 280 34.02 -3.53 -14.49
N ALA A 281 33.14 -2.62 -14.89
CA ALA A 281 31.91 -2.92 -15.57
C ALA A 281 32.13 -3.63 -16.89
N ARG A 282 33.02 -3.10 -17.73
CA ARG A 282 33.34 -3.71 -19.02
C ARG A 282 33.90 -5.14 -18.87
N LYS A 283 34.83 -5.34 -17.93
CA LYS A 283 35.37 -6.67 -17.63
C LYS A 283 34.27 -7.64 -17.19
N ALA A 284 33.36 -7.19 -16.32
CA ALA A 284 32.25 -8.03 -15.85
C ALA A 284 31.29 -8.37 -17.01
N MET A 285 30.93 -7.39 -17.83
CA MET A 285 30.01 -7.59 -18.96
C MET A 285 30.62 -8.54 -20.00
N ILE A 286 31.85 -8.32 -20.42
CA ILE A 286 32.54 -9.19 -21.38
C ILE A 286 32.65 -10.62 -20.84
N ARG A 287 33.08 -10.77 -19.58
CA ARG A 287 33.20 -12.09 -18.92
C ARG A 287 31.90 -12.86 -18.88
N VAL A 288 30.81 -12.20 -18.50
CA VAL A 288 29.47 -12.83 -18.45
C VAL A 288 29.00 -13.20 -19.85
N ALA A 289 29.23 -12.34 -20.84
CA ALA A 289 28.85 -12.62 -22.23
C ALA A 289 29.62 -13.81 -22.81
N GLU A 290 30.94 -13.85 -22.66
CA GLU A 290 31.78 -14.96 -23.10
C GLU A 290 31.37 -16.29 -22.44
N ALA A 291 31.12 -16.28 -21.13
CA ALA A 291 30.63 -17.42 -20.40
C ALA A 291 29.25 -17.87 -20.90
N CYS A 292 28.33 -16.93 -21.12
CA CYS A 292 26.95 -17.23 -21.54
C CYS A 292 26.89 -17.80 -22.97
N LEU A 293 27.72 -17.25 -23.86
CA LEU A 293 27.71 -17.61 -25.29
C LEU A 293 28.64 -18.79 -25.61
N GLY A 294 29.60 -19.10 -24.73
CA GLY A 294 30.64 -20.13 -25.02
C GLY A 294 31.66 -19.67 -26.09
N GLU A 295 31.76 -18.39 -26.37
CA GLU A 295 32.63 -17.78 -27.40
C GLU A 295 33.39 -16.61 -26.82
N LYS A 296 34.64 -16.43 -27.29
CA LYS A 296 35.45 -15.24 -26.91
C LYS A 296 35.36 -14.17 -27.98
N PHE A 297 35.46 -12.91 -27.56
CA PHE A 297 35.60 -11.80 -28.50
C PHE A 297 37.01 -11.76 -29.10
N SER A 298 37.11 -11.41 -30.38
CA SER A 298 38.37 -11.31 -31.09
C SER A 298 39.19 -10.07 -30.70
N GLY A 299 38.54 -9.13 -30.06
CA GLY A 299 39.12 -7.87 -29.57
C GLY A 299 38.24 -7.25 -28.49
N ASP A 300 38.42 -5.97 -28.18
CA ASP A 300 37.53 -5.25 -27.28
C ASP A 300 36.19 -4.89 -28.00
N PRO A 301 35.05 -5.49 -27.65
CA PRO A 301 33.80 -5.26 -28.35
C PRO A 301 33.22 -3.87 -28.05
N LEU A 302 32.43 -3.32 -28.96
CA LEU A 302 31.58 -2.20 -28.66
C LEU A 302 30.39 -2.67 -27.82
N ILE A 303 30.30 -2.18 -26.58
CA ILE A 303 29.21 -2.56 -25.67
C ILE A 303 28.06 -1.58 -25.82
N VAL A 304 26.92 -2.06 -26.29
CA VAL A 304 25.69 -1.28 -26.45
C VAL A 304 24.57 -1.85 -25.59
N GLY A 305 23.59 -1.04 -25.21
CA GLY A 305 22.53 -1.58 -24.38
C GLY A 305 21.20 -0.81 -24.45
N THR A 306 20.15 -1.49 -24.07
CA THR A 306 18.83 -0.90 -23.77
C THR A 306 18.34 -1.42 -22.43
N SER A 307 17.60 -0.59 -21.70
CA SER A 307 17.06 -0.92 -20.38
C SER A 307 15.70 -0.28 -20.16
N GLY A 308 15.00 -0.74 -19.12
CA GLY A 308 13.71 -0.18 -18.73
C GLY A 308 12.70 -1.25 -18.36
N ARG A 309 11.41 -0.88 -18.32
CA ARG A 309 10.32 -1.83 -18.11
C ARG A 309 10.14 -2.74 -19.31
N TYR A 310 9.68 -3.97 -19.07
CA TYR A 310 9.43 -4.93 -20.16
C TYR A 310 8.17 -4.58 -20.96
N GLU A 311 8.25 -3.50 -21.70
CA GLU A 311 7.21 -3.06 -22.65
C GLU A 311 7.79 -3.16 -24.08
N PHE A 312 7.73 -4.36 -24.66
CA PHE A 312 8.48 -4.79 -25.85
C PHE A 312 8.41 -3.77 -27.00
N ARG A 313 7.20 -3.26 -27.34
CA ARG A 313 7.00 -2.25 -28.38
C ARG A 313 7.15 -0.82 -27.85
N ASN A 314 6.55 -0.51 -26.70
CA ASN A 314 6.53 0.88 -26.23
C ASN A 314 7.93 1.39 -25.90
N LYS A 315 8.80 0.51 -25.41
CA LYS A 315 10.22 0.83 -25.16
C LYS A 315 11.11 0.64 -26.39
N GLY A 316 10.55 0.17 -27.52
CA GLY A 316 11.27 -0.04 -28.78
C GLY A 316 12.29 -1.16 -28.75
N ILE A 317 12.10 -2.15 -27.86
CA ILE A 317 12.97 -3.33 -27.77
C ILE A 317 12.92 -4.12 -29.08
N ASP A 318 11.76 -4.20 -29.73
CA ASP A 318 11.54 -4.78 -31.04
C ASP A 318 12.42 -4.11 -32.09
N VAL A 319 12.34 -2.79 -32.21
CA VAL A 319 13.11 -1.97 -33.16
C VAL A 319 14.63 -2.07 -32.88
N PHE A 320 15.02 -2.12 -31.59
CA PHE A 320 16.42 -2.34 -31.24
C PHE A 320 16.93 -3.70 -31.71
N ILE A 321 16.18 -4.78 -31.48
CA ILE A 321 16.57 -6.12 -31.94
C ILE A 321 16.65 -6.18 -33.47
N GLU A 322 15.67 -5.60 -34.19
CA GLU A 322 15.70 -5.57 -35.64
C GLU A 322 16.89 -4.76 -36.18
N SER A 323 17.24 -3.63 -35.57
CA SER A 323 18.44 -2.87 -35.93
C SER A 323 19.75 -3.68 -35.73
N LEU A 324 19.82 -4.50 -34.68
CA LEU A 324 20.94 -5.40 -34.44
C LEU A 324 21.00 -6.52 -35.50
N LYS A 325 19.87 -7.03 -35.98
CA LYS A 325 19.82 -8.01 -37.10
C LYS A 325 20.36 -7.42 -38.39
N LEU A 326 20.00 -6.17 -38.69
CA LEU A 326 20.56 -5.44 -39.83
C LEU A 326 22.09 -5.30 -39.74
N LEU A 327 22.58 -4.97 -38.54
CA LEU A 327 24.02 -4.87 -38.27
C LEU A 327 24.75 -6.21 -38.46
N ALA A 328 24.15 -7.32 -37.99
CA ALA A 328 24.76 -8.64 -38.11
C ALA A 328 24.92 -9.08 -39.56
N GLN A 329 24.11 -8.51 -40.48
CA GLN A 329 24.17 -8.78 -41.93
C GLN A 329 25.01 -7.76 -42.70
N SER A 330 25.56 -6.74 -41.99
CA SER A 330 26.30 -5.65 -42.65
C SER A 330 27.79 -5.96 -42.76
N ASP A 331 28.34 -5.81 -43.94
CA ASP A 331 29.79 -5.92 -44.21
C ASP A 331 30.56 -4.68 -43.75
N LYS A 332 29.87 -3.60 -43.35
CA LYS A 332 30.47 -2.34 -42.91
C LYS A 332 30.97 -2.40 -41.47
N LEU A 333 30.59 -3.43 -40.70
CA LEU A 333 30.93 -3.54 -39.28
C LEU A 333 32.40 -3.95 -39.14
N GLN A 334 33.21 -3.06 -38.56
CA GLN A 334 34.68 -3.24 -38.37
C GLN A 334 35.02 -3.83 -36.99
N ARG A 335 34.13 -3.76 -36.02
CA ARG A 335 34.31 -4.20 -34.63
C ARG A 335 33.15 -5.06 -34.20
N GLU A 336 33.39 -6.05 -33.34
CA GLU A 336 32.29 -6.84 -32.75
C GLU A 336 31.44 -5.96 -31.82
N ILE A 337 30.15 -6.24 -31.81
CA ILE A 337 29.17 -5.56 -30.93
C ILE A 337 28.66 -6.55 -29.89
N LEU A 338 28.70 -6.14 -28.62
CA LEU A 338 28.05 -6.83 -27.52
C LEU A 338 26.85 -6.00 -27.07
N ALA A 339 25.65 -6.48 -27.37
CA ALA A 339 24.40 -5.82 -27.04
C ALA A 339 23.75 -6.40 -25.78
N TYR A 340 23.40 -5.54 -24.85
CA TYR A 340 22.67 -5.92 -23.63
C TYR A 340 21.21 -5.45 -23.67
N ILE A 341 20.31 -6.37 -23.34
CA ILE A 341 18.89 -6.06 -23.10
C ILE A 341 18.63 -6.31 -21.64
N THR A 342 18.61 -5.23 -20.83
CA THR A 342 18.47 -5.30 -19.36
C THR A 342 17.06 -4.86 -18.96
N VAL A 343 16.10 -5.79 -19.13
CA VAL A 343 14.69 -5.56 -18.79
C VAL A 343 14.18 -6.67 -17.91
N PRO A 344 13.62 -6.38 -16.71
CA PRO A 344 13.16 -7.41 -15.79
C PRO A 344 11.94 -8.12 -16.35
N ALA A 345 12.02 -9.46 -16.38
CA ALA A 345 10.95 -10.37 -16.78
C ALA A 345 10.66 -11.37 -15.67
N GLY A 346 9.54 -12.09 -15.77
CA GLY A 346 9.26 -13.22 -14.89
C GLY A 346 10.35 -14.28 -15.03
N ASN A 347 11.10 -14.54 -13.96
CA ASN A 347 12.20 -15.49 -13.98
C ASN A 347 12.22 -16.36 -12.72
N ARG A 348 12.86 -17.53 -12.84
CA ARG A 348 13.01 -18.55 -11.79
C ARG A 348 14.38 -18.48 -11.09
N GLY A 349 15.10 -17.40 -11.27
CA GLY A 349 16.43 -17.18 -10.72
C GLY A 349 17.57 -17.31 -11.74
N PRO A 350 18.81 -17.06 -11.31
CA PRO A 350 20.00 -17.11 -12.16
C PRO A 350 20.27 -18.51 -12.69
N ARG A 351 20.88 -18.59 -13.86
CA ARG A 351 21.33 -19.86 -14.45
C ARG A 351 22.43 -20.48 -13.59
N VAL A 352 22.15 -21.66 -13.06
CA VAL A 352 23.08 -22.39 -12.18
C VAL A 352 24.34 -22.84 -12.94
N ASP A 353 24.20 -23.27 -14.21
CA ASP A 353 25.31 -23.64 -15.09
C ASP A 353 26.24 -22.43 -15.36
N LEU A 354 25.64 -21.25 -15.63
CA LEU A 354 26.39 -20.02 -15.82
C LEU A 354 27.12 -19.57 -14.55
N GLN A 355 26.45 -19.68 -13.38
CA GLN A 355 27.11 -19.38 -12.10
C GLN A 355 28.32 -20.31 -11.85
N ALA A 356 28.16 -21.62 -12.11
CA ALA A 356 29.23 -22.59 -11.95
C ALA A 356 30.42 -22.29 -12.90
N HIS A 357 30.12 -21.97 -14.16
CA HIS A 357 31.15 -21.61 -15.14
C HIS A 357 31.87 -20.31 -14.82
N LEU A 358 31.13 -19.31 -14.30
CA LEU A 358 31.74 -18.05 -13.84
C LEU A 358 32.64 -18.25 -12.61
N ALA A 359 32.36 -19.26 -11.77
CA ALA A 359 33.19 -19.62 -10.63
C ALA A 359 34.39 -20.49 -11.05
N ASP A 360 34.17 -21.44 -11.95
CA ASP A 360 35.19 -22.35 -12.51
C ASP A 360 34.97 -22.46 -14.03
N PRO A 361 35.85 -21.87 -14.87
CA PRO A 361 35.75 -21.91 -16.33
C PRO A 361 35.77 -23.31 -16.95
N SER A 362 36.09 -24.34 -16.18
CA SER A 362 36.04 -25.73 -16.64
C SER A 362 34.65 -26.38 -16.50
N ALA A 363 33.72 -25.73 -15.73
CA ALA A 363 32.38 -26.25 -15.54
C ALA A 363 31.58 -26.17 -16.85
N PRO A 364 30.79 -27.20 -17.20
CA PRO A 364 30.03 -27.21 -18.44
C PRO A 364 28.89 -26.21 -18.41
N ILE A 365 28.63 -25.59 -19.57
CA ILE A 365 27.48 -24.75 -19.84
C ILE A 365 26.47 -25.49 -20.72
N ASP A 366 25.18 -25.35 -20.45
CA ASP A 366 24.12 -25.85 -21.33
C ASP A 366 23.95 -24.89 -22.53
N GLU A 367 24.66 -25.21 -23.63
CA GLU A 367 24.63 -24.40 -24.86
C GLU A 367 23.31 -24.50 -25.62
N LYS A 368 22.44 -25.44 -25.29
CA LYS A 368 21.20 -25.69 -26.03
C LYS A 368 20.01 -24.89 -25.51
N GLN A 369 20.01 -24.58 -24.21
CA GLN A 369 18.95 -23.79 -23.60
C GLN A 369 19.53 -22.46 -23.14
N TYR A 370 18.88 -21.35 -23.45
CA TYR A 370 19.20 -20.02 -22.91
C TYR A 370 20.57 -19.42 -23.30
N LYS A 371 21.15 -19.82 -24.44
CA LYS A 371 22.48 -19.39 -24.88
C LYS A 371 22.73 -17.87 -24.74
N TYR A 372 21.70 -17.03 -24.72
CA TYR A 372 21.76 -15.58 -24.62
C TYR A 372 21.08 -15.02 -23.36
N SER A 373 20.48 -15.81 -22.48
CA SER A 373 19.83 -15.35 -21.26
C SER A 373 20.66 -15.66 -20.03
N THR A 374 20.72 -14.73 -19.09
CA THR A 374 21.44 -14.88 -17.81
C THR A 374 20.63 -15.61 -16.74
N HIS A 375 19.30 -15.63 -16.87
CA HIS A 375 18.39 -16.24 -15.91
C HIS A 375 17.40 -17.17 -16.60
N TYR A 376 16.82 -18.11 -15.84
CA TYR A 376 15.76 -18.97 -16.33
C TYR A 376 14.43 -18.21 -16.35
N LEU A 377 13.83 -18.04 -17.52
CA LEU A 377 12.52 -17.40 -17.66
C LEU A 377 11.39 -18.29 -17.13
N GLU A 378 10.33 -17.68 -16.61
CA GLU A 378 9.11 -18.40 -16.22
C GLU A 378 8.41 -18.99 -17.45
N ASP A 379 8.30 -18.20 -18.51
CA ASP A 379 7.75 -18.61 -19.80
C ASP A 379 8.70 -18.27 -20.95
N GLN A 380 9.49 -19.23 -21.35
CA GLN A 380 10.43 -19.08 -22.46
C GLN A 380 9.74 -19.16 -23.83
N THR A 381 8.60 -19.86 -23.91
CA THR A 381 7.96 -20.17 -25.19
C THR A 381 7.29 -18.94 -25.81
N TRP A 382 6.72 -18.09 -24.97
CA TRP A 382 5.96 -16.92 -25.39
C TRP A 382 6.66 -15.60 -25.11
N ASP A 383 7.88 -15.62 -24.58
CA ASP A 383 8.64 -14.39 -24.32
C ASP A 383 8.96 -13.67 -25.64
N PRO A 384 8.58 -12.39 -25.79
CA PRO A 384 8.77 -11.64 -27.04
C PRO A 384 10.24 -11.45 -27.45
N ILE A 385 11.15 -11.23 -26.47
CA ILE A 385 12.59 -11.06 -26.75
C ILE A 385 13.17 -12.38 -27.22
N VAL A 386 12.89 -13.49 -26.51
CA VAL A 386 13.34 -14.82 -26.90
C VAL A 386 12.88 -15.17 -28.31
N ASN A 387 11.60 -14.93 -28.62
CA ASN A 387 11.04 -15.20 -29.93
C ASN A 387 11.66 -14.31 -31.02
N ALA A 388 11.98 -13.06 -30.73
CA ALA A 388 12.65 -12.16 -31.66
C ALA A 388 14.12 -12.57 -31.94
N LEU A 389 14.80 -13.17 -30.95
CA LEU A 389 16.19 -13.61 -31.05
C LEU A 389 16.30 -15.02 -31.67
N LYS A 390 15.27 -15.87 -31.50
CA LYS A 390 15.27 -17.25 -31.97
C LYS A 390 15.48 -17.31 -33.49
N ASP A 391 16.41 -18.20 -33.89
CA ASP A 391 16.73 -18.43 -35.32
C ASP A 391 17.16 -17.17 -36.11
N SER A 392 17.56 -16.12 -35.41
CA SER A 392 17.98 -14.84 -36.00
C SER A 392 19.48 -14.85 -36.35
N PRO A 393 19.96 -13.92 -37.21
CA PRO A 393 21.39 -13.76 -37.47
C PRO A 393 22.23 -13.50 -36.20
N LEU A 394 21.63 -13.00 -35.13
CA LEU A 394 22.26 -12.65 -33.86
C LEU A 394 22.67 -13.90 -33.05
N THR A 395 22.03 -15.04 -33.29
CA THR A 395 22.27 -16.31 -32.57
C THR A 395 23.11 -17.30 -33.39
N GLN A 396 23.53 -16.95 -34.60
CA GLN A 396 24.37 -17.79 -35.46
C GLN A 396 25.83 -17.78 -34.98
N PRO A 397 26.53 -18.93 -35.04
CA PRO A 397 27.95 -18.98 -34.73
C PRO A 397 28.76 -17.98 -35.61
N GLY A 398 29.70 -17.27 -35.00
CA GLY A 398 30.53 -16.29 -35.69
C GLY A 398 29.85 -14.97 -36.02
N SER A 399 28.64 -14.71 -35.56
CA SER A 399 28.00 -13.38 -35.68
C SER A 399 28.87 -12.30 -35.06
N LYS A 400 29.08 -11.20 -35.76
CA LYS A 400 29.79 -10.02 -35.24
C LYS A 400 28.97 -9.24 -34.22
N VAL A 401 27.68 -9.51 -34.11
CA VAL A 401 26.76 -8.89 -33.14
C VAL A 401 26.23 -9.95 -32.21
N LYS A 402 26.56 -9.84 -30.94
CA LYS A 402 26.18 -10.78 -29.90
C LYS A 402 25.22 -10.12 -28.93
N VAL A 403 24.19 -10.83 -28.48
CA VAL A 403 23.13 -10.28 -27.62
C VAL A 403 23.06 -11.07 -26.32
N ILE A 404 22.98 -10.34 -25.20
CA ILE A 404 22.74 -10.90 -23.87
C ILE A 404 21.46 -10.29 -23.30
N PHE A 405 20.50 -11.14 -22.97
CA PHE A 405 19.28 -10.79 -22.28
C PHE A 405 19.43 -10.99 -20.76
N VAL A 406 19.18 -9.93 -19.99
CA VAL A 406 19.25 -9.94 -18.53
C VAL A 406 17.83 -9.69 -17.97
N PRO A 407 17.03 -10.76 -17.76
CA PRO A 407 15.62 -10.66 -17.39
C PRO A 407 15.41 -10.48 -15.89
N THR A 408 16.21 -9.65 -15.23
CA THR A 408 16.09 -9.41 -13.78
C THR A 408 16.43 -7.97 -13.42
N TYR A 409 15.99 -7.55 -12.23
CA TYR A 409 16.47 -6.31 -11.63
C TYR A 409 17.92 -6.52 -11.18
N LEU A 410 18.81 -5.68 -11.71
CA LEU A 410 20.22 -5.68 -11.33
C LEU A 410 20.37 -5.15 -9.90
N ASN A 411 21.03 -5.93 -9.06
CA ASN A 411 21.36 -5.60 -7.68
C ASN A 411 22.53 -6.47 -7.19
N HIS A 412 23.08 -6.17 -6.01
CA HIS A 412 24.21 -6.94 -5.44
C HIS A 412 23.91 -8.42 -5.13
N LYS A 413 22.69 -8.92 -5.44
CA LYS A 413 22.23 -10.29 -5.18
C LYS A 413 21.54 -10.95 -6.38
N ASP A 414 21.72 -10.40 -7.60
CA ASP A 414 21.09 -10.96 -8.80
C ASP A 414 21.63 -12.36 -9.19
N GLY A 415 22.79 -12.74 -8.62
CA GLY A 415 23.40 -14.06 -8.76
C GLY A 415 24.29 -14.23 -10.01
N ILE A 416 24.36 -13.24 -10.89
CA ILE A 416 25.23 -13.26 -12.10
C ILE A 416 26.23 -12.13 -12.07
N PHE A 417 25.75 -10.87 -12.12
CA PHE A 417 26.60 -9.69 -12.05
C PHE A 417 26.89 -9.26 -10.62
N ASN A 418 25.90 -9.38 -9.73
CA ASN A 418 25.93 -8.89 -8.36
C ASN A 418 26.38 -7.42 -8.27
N LYS A 419 25.87 -6.61 -9.21
CA LYS A 419 26.13 -5.19 -9.37
C LYS A 419 24.82 -4.43 -9.57
N GLU A 420 24.78 -3.18 -9.11
CA GLU A 420 23.66 -2.29 -9.39
C GLU A 420 23.64 -1.86 -10.86
N TYR A 421 22.48 -1.40 -11.32
CA TYR A 421 22.29 -1.00 -12.71
C TYR A 421 23.32 0.03 -13.19
N TYR A 422 23.59 1.06 -12.41
CA TYR A 422 24.55 2.11 -12.79
C TYR A 422 25.99 1.60 -12.83
N GLU A 423 26.34 0.62 -12.00
CA GLU A 423 27.66 -0.01 -12.04
C GLU A 423 27.93 -0.79 -13.33
N LEU A 424 26.89 -1.18 -14.05
CA LEU A 424 27.03 -1.78 -15.38
C LEU A 424 26.82 -0.75 -16.50
N LEU A 425 25.91 0.20 -16.34
CA LEU A 425 25.65 1.25 -17.32
C LEU A 425 26.92 2.00 -17.72
N VAL A 426 27.75 2.40 -16.75
CA VAL A 426 29.00 3.13 -16.98
C VAL A 426 29.98 2.38 -17.89
N GLY A 427 29.87 1.05 -17.98
CA GLY A 427 30.68 0.19 -18.84
C GLY A 427 30.27 0.21 -20.32
N MET A 428 29.08 0.70 -20.63
CA MET A 428 28.58 0.74 -22.00
C MET A 428 29.27 1.85 -22.82
N ASP A 429 29.33 1.65 -24.10
CA ASP A 429 29.86 2.64 -25.03
C ASP A 429 28.77 3.52 -25.60
N LEU A 430 27.57 2.96 -25.82
CA LEU A 430 26.39 3.64 -26.32
C LEU A 430 25.15 2.95 -25.80
N THR A 431 24.11 3.69 -25.49
CA THR A 431 22.78 3.16 -25.21
C THR A 431 21.81 3.50 -26.32
N VAL A 432 20.78 2.67 -26.48
CA VAL A 432 19.75 2.84 -27.52
C VAL A 432 18.38 2.69 -26.88
N PHE A 433 17.60 3.76 -26.83
CA PHE A 433 16.26 3.81 -26.28
C PHE A 433 15.25 4.26 -27.34
N PRO A 434 14.91 3.40 -28.30
CA PRO A 434 14.09 3.80 -29.44
C PRO A 434 12.61 3.70 -29.09
N SER A 435 12.19 4.35 -28.01
CA SER A 435 10.82 4.26 -27.49
C SER A 435 9.78 4.76 -28.47
N TYR A 436 8.66 4.02 -28.56
CA TYR A 436 7.44 4.45 -29.23
C TYR A 436 6.52 5.26 -28.31
N TYR A 437 6.45 4.90 -27.02
CA TYR A 437 5.65 5.61 -26.02
C TYR A 437 6.48 5.84 -24.76
N GLU A 438 6.98 7.06 -24.61
CA GLU A 438 7.79 7.45 -23.47
C GLU A 438 7.52 8.92 -23.14
N PRO A 439 6.63 9.22 -22.20
CA PRO A 439 6.26 10.60 -21.83
C PRO A 439 7.46 11.49 -21.47
N TRP A 440 8.46 10.94 -20.79
CA TRP A 440 9.73 11.62 -20.54
C TRP A 440 10.92 10.76 -20.97
N GLY A 441 11.39 9.85 -20.16
CA GLY A 441 12.54 8.97 -20.42
C GLY A 441 13.71 9.27 -19.49
N TYR A 442 13.67 8.66 -18.29
CA TYR A 442 14.79 8.73 -17.36
C TYR A 442 15.98 7.92 -17.83
N THR A 443 15.77 6.76 -18.45
CA THR A 443 16.88 5.89 -18.90
C THR A 443 17.86 6.56 -19.86
N PRO A 444 17.45 7.29 -20.90
CA PRO A 444 18.40 8.06 -21.71
C PRO A 444 19.04 9.22 -20.94
N LEU A 445 18.33 9.89 -20.04
CA LEU A 445 18.88 10.95 -19.19
C LEU A 445 19.95 10.41 -18.23
N GLU A 446 19.69 9.29 -17.57
CA GLU A 446 20.65 8.60 -16.70
C GLU A 446 21.89 8.14 -17.49
N SER A 447 21.70 7.64 -18.71
CA SER A 447 22.80 7.24 -19.59
C SER A 447 23.74 8.40 -19.85
N VAL A 448 23.26 9.54 -20.29
CA VAL A 448 24.09 10.71 -20.59
C VAL A 448 24.71 11.30 -19.31
N ALA A 449 24.07 11.18 -18.16
CA ALA A 449 24.63 11.58 -16.88
C ALA A 449 25.89 10.76 -16.51
N PHE A 450 25.93 9.48 -16.86
CA PHE A 450 27.11 8.62 -16.73
C PHE A 450 28.07 8.73 -17.91
N SER A 451 28.02 9.80 -18.70
CA SER A 451 28.85 10.02 -19.87
C SER A 451 28.75 8.89 -20.92
N VAL A 452 27.60 8.21 -20.98
CA VAL A 452 27.32 7.20 -22.00
C VAL A 452 26.39 7.83 -23.03
N PRO A 453 26.88 8.08 -24.26
CA PRO A 453 26.08 8.62 -25.35
C PRO A 453 24.85 7.77 -25.62
N THR A 454 23.79 8.38 -26.10
CA THR A 454 22.52 7.66 -26.29
C THR A 454 21.88 7.96 -27.63
N VAL A 455 21.20 6.96 -28.20
CA VAL A 455 20.29 7.10 -29.31
C VAL A 455 18.85 6.99 -28.77
N THR A 456 18.02 7.96 -29.09
CA THR A 456 16.61 7.98 -28.67
C THR A 456 15.73 8.48 -29.82
N THR A 457 14.43 8.69 -29.58
CA THR A 457 13.50 9.11 -30.64
C THR A 457 12.74 10.39 -30.27
N THR A 458 12.11 11.00 -31.27
CA THR A 458 11.19 12.13 -31.07
C THR A 458 9.88 11.75 -30.35
N LEU A 459 9.60 10.45 -30.14
CA LEU A 459 8.46 9.97 -29.35
C LEU A 459 8.80 9.72 -27.87
N ALA A 460 10.04 10.04 -27.48
CA ALA A 460 10.45 10.14 -26.07
C ALA A 460 10.54 11.62 -25.70
N GLY A 461 9.93 11.99 -24.55
CA GLY A 461 9.91 13.38 -24.11
C GLY A 461 11.30 13.98 -23.92
N PHE A 462 12.24 13.22 -23.34
CA PHE A 462 13.64 13.62 -23.23
C PHE A 462 14.30 13.82 -24.60
N GLY A 463 14.08 12.89 -25.54
CA GLY A 463 14.61 13.02 -26.90
C GLY A 463 14.13 14.30 -27.59
N LEU A 464 12.80 14.55 -27.55
CA LEU A 464 12.23 15.78 -28.10
C LEU A 464 12.70 17.06 -27.40
N TRP A 465 12.96 16.98 -26.09
CA TRP A 465 13.51 18.08 -25.31
C TRP A 465 14.95 18.40 -25.72
N VAL A 466 15.79 17.37 -25.93
CA VAL A 466 17.17 17.54 -26.43
C VAL A 466 17.20 18.06 -27.85
N ASP A 467 16.36 17.56 -28.74
CA ASP A 467 16.28 17.97 -30.17
C ASP A 467 16.02 19.48 -30.35
N LYS A 468 15.44 20.13 -29.33
CA LYS A 468 15.26 21.57 -29.28
C LYS A 468 16.51 22.35 -28.84
N GLN A 469 17.55 21.68 -28.34
CA GLN A 469 18.80 22.32 -27.94
C GLN A 469 19.75 22.43 -29.14
N ARG A 470 20.61 23.45 -29.15
CA ARG A 470 21.43 23.76 -30.35
C ARG A 470 22.61 22.83 -30.59
N GLU A 471 23.18 22.25 -29.53
CA GLU A 471 24.35 21.36 -29.62
C GLU A 471 24.13 20.16 -28.69
N HIS A 472 24.07 18.95 -29.26
CA HIS A 472 23.79 17.71 -28.54
C HIS A 472 24.48 16.48 -29.14
N ALA A 473 25.76 16.57 -29.43
CA ALA A 473 26.52 15.46 -30.01
C ALA A 473 26.47 14.16 -29.20
N GLY A 474 26.21 14.25 -27.87
CA GLY A 474 26.05 13.11 -26.98
C GLY A 474 24.71 12.39 -27.06
N VAL A 475 23.73 12.93 -27.80
CA VAL A 475 22.39 12.33 -27.95
C VAL A 475 21.99 12.39 -29.41
N GLU A 476 21.81 11.25 -30.03
CA GLU A 476 21.24 11.16 -31.39
C GLU A 476 19.73 10.94 -31.29
N VAL A 477 18.95 11.90 -31.79
CA VAL A 477 17.48 11.87 -31.76
C VAL A 477 16.94 11.47 -33.13
N ILE A 478 16.38 10.29 -33.22
CA ILE A 478 15.80 9.75 -34.47
C ILE A 478 14.33 10.12 -34.55
N ARG A 479 13.89 10.65 -35.69
CA ARG A 479 12.47 10.90 -35.95
C ARG A 479 11.73 9.57 -36.02
N ARG A 480 10.75 9.38 -35.12
CA ARG A 480 9.85 8.23 -35.12
C ARG A 480 8.40 8.67 -35.22
N ASP A 481 7.57 7.85 -35.89
CA ASP A 481 6.13 7.98 -35.96
C ASP A 481 5.45 6.59 -35.93
N ASP A 482 4.12 6.54 -36.17
CA ASP A 482 3.37 5.28 -36.04
C ASP A 482 3.74 4.22 -37.13
N TYR A 483 4.44 4.59 -38.18
CA TYR A 483 4.59 3.76 -39.39
C TYR A 483 6.02 3.63 -39.91
N ASN A 484 7.00 4.30 -39.31
CA ASN A 484 8.36 4.35 -39.85
C ASN A 484 9.37 3.47 -39.13
N ASP A 485 8.93 2.38 -38.46
CA ASP A 485 9.81 1.51 -37.68
C ASP A 485 11.05 1.06 -38.47
N LYS A 486 10.91 0.65 -39.74
CA LYS A 486 12.05 0.24 -40.60
C LYS A 486 13.08 1.34 -40.83
N GLU A 487 12.65 2.57 -41.03
CA GLU A 487 13.54 3.72 -41.15
C GLU A 487 14.30 3.95 -39.85
N VAL A 488 13.64 3.79 -38.71
CA VAL A 488 14.26 3.92 -37.39
C VAL A 488 15.29 2.81 -37.15
N GLU A 489 14.98 1.56 -37.53
CA GLU A 489 15.89 0.41 -37.47
C GLU A 489 17.18 0.66 -38.27
N GLU A 490 17.04 1.14 -39.53
CA GLU A 490 18.17 1.49 -40.40
C GLU A 490 19.01 2.63 -39.79
N LYS A 491 18.37 3.69 -39.28
CA LYS A 491 19.08 4.82 -38.65
C LYS A 491 19.82 4.43 -37.38
N ILE A 492 19.26 3.55 -36.57
CA ILE A 492 19.97 3.00 -35.38
C ILE A 492 21.19 2.21 -35.86
N ALA A 493 21.02 1.32 -36.86
CA ALA A 493 22.13 0.54 -37.39
C ALA A 493 23.24 1.45 -37.93
N ASP A 494 22.89 2.48 -38.67
CA ASP A 494 23.84 3.46 -39.22
C ASP A 494 24.55 4.25 -38.08
N ALA A 495 23.84 4.64 -37.03
CA ALA A 495 24.41 5.30 -35.86
C ALA A 495 25.47 4.42 -35.19
N LEU A 496 25.17 3.13 -35.01
CA LEU A 496 26.10 2.18 -34.43
C LEU A 496 27.32 1.93 -35.33
N ILE A 497 27.14 1.85 -36.65
CA ILE A 497 28.25 1.74 -37.60
C ILE A 497 29.15 2.99 -37.50
N ARG A 498 28.56 4.18 -37.52
CA ARG A 498 29.33 5.43 -37.39
C ARG A 498 30.12 5.46 -36.06
N PHE A 499 29.51 5.06 -34.98
CA PHE A 499 30.16 5.05 -33.67
C PHE A 499 31.32 4.05 -33.61
N CYS A 500 31.18 2.88 -34.27
CA CYS A 500 32.28 1.91 -34.39
C CYS A 500 33.54 2.44 -35.12
N GLN A 501 33.36 3.47 -35.96
CA GLN A 501 34.45 4.06 -36.77
C GLN A 501 35.16 5.24 -36.11
N LEU A 502 34.65 5.68 -34.96
CA LEU A 502 35.25 6.81 -34.22
C LEU A 502 36.55 6.42 -33.54
N ASP A 503 37.49 7.32 -33.54
CA ASP A 503 38.70 7.22 -32.70
C ASP A 503 38.38 7.62 -31.25
N GLU A 504 39.29 7.31 -30.35
CA GLU A 504 39.16 7.56 -28.93
C GLU A 504 38.90 9.05 -28.60
N LYS A 505 39.55 9.96 -29.33
CA LYS A 505 39.37 11.40 -29.15
C LYS A 505 37.91 11.81 -29.39
N HIS A 506 37.35 11.45 -30.53
CA HIS A 506 35.94 11.77 -30.87
C HIS A 506 34.96 11.10 -29.94
N VAL A 507 35.24 9.86 -29.51
CA VAL A 507 34.40 9.18 -28.50
C VAL A 507 34.39 9.96 -27.18
N ASN A 508 35.56 10.47 -26.73
CA ASN A 508 35.63 11.27 -25.52
C ASN A 508 34.90 12.63 -25.64
N GLU A 509 35.00 13.28 -26.80
CA GLU A 509 34.23 14.51 -27.09
C GLU A 509 32.72 14.26 -27.00
N ILE A 510 32.23 13.18 -27.58
CA ILE A 510 30.80 12.79 -27.53
C ILE A 510 30.37 12.47 -26.10
N ARG A 511 31.20 11.77 -25.31
CA ARG A 511 30.93 11.48 -23.88
C ARG A 511 30.85 12.75 -23.05
N THR A 512 31.74 13.69 -23.29
CA THR A 512 31.73 15.00 -22.65
C THR A 512 30.43 15.75 -22.97
N SER A 513 30.07 15.80 -24.24
CA SER A 513 28.79 16.39 -24.67
C SER A 513 27.58 15.71 -24.03
N ALA A 514 27.59 14.38 -23.90
CA ALA A 514 26.52 13.64 -23.21
C ALA A 514 26.37 14.09 -21.74
N TYR A 515 27.46 14.17 -21.02
CA TYR A 515 27.44 14.65 -19.63
C TYR A 515 26.96 16.11 -19.54
N GLU A 516 27.43 16.99 -20.42
CA GLU A 516 27.03 18.41 -20.45
C GLU A 516 25.52 18.57 -20.64
N ILE A 517 24.89 17.76 -21.51
CA ILE A 517 23.44 17.75 -21.71
C ILE A 517 22.74 17.38 -20.38
N SER A 518 23.25 16.37 -19.67
CA SER A 518 22.64 15.96 -18.40
C SER A 518 22.63 17.09 -17.37
N THR A 519 23.69 17.91 -17.33
CA THR A 519 23.75 19.01 -16.37
C THR A 519 22.67 20.08 -16.60
N THR A 520 22.20 20.24 -17.83
CA THR A 520 21.10 21.16 -18.13
C THR A 520 19.74 20.64 -17.66
N ALA A 521 19.64 19.34 -17.37
CA ALA A 521 18.44 18.68 -16.84
C ALA A 521 18.41 18.60 -15.32
N LEU A 522 19.34 19.22 -14.61
CA LEU A 522 19.32 19.26 -13.14
C LEU A 522 18.11 20.05 -12.62
N TRP A 523 17.58 19.63 -11.47
CA TRP A 523 16.44 20.30 -10.84
C TRP A 523 16.67 21.79 -10.57
N GLU A 524 17.89 22.20 -10.29
CA GLU A 524 18.23 23.62 -10.10
C GLU A 524 17.92 24.49 -11.33
N HIS A 525 17.93 23.89 -12.53
CA HIS A 525 17.58 24.58 -13.78
C HIS A 525 16.11 24.37 -14.14
N LEU A 526 15.59 23.16 -14.04
CA LEU A 526 14.25 22.84 -14.51
C LEU A 526 13.14 23.26 -13.53
N TYR A 527 13.46 23.45 -12.25
CA TYR A 527 12.47 23.84 -11.25
C TYR A 527 11.85 25.24 -11.51
N ALA A 528 12.53 26.10 -12.27
CA ALA A 528 11.99 27.41 -12.64
C ALA A 528 10.66 27.33 -13.41
N ALA A 529 10.43 26.26 -14.18
CA ALA A 529 9.15 26.04 -14.86
C ALA A 529 8.01 25.78 -13.86
N TYR A 530 8.29 25.05 -12.79
CA TYR A 530 7.31 24.83 -11.69
C TYR A 530 6.98 26.14 -10.96
N GLU A 531 7.97 26.99 -10.71
CA GLU A 531 7.74 28.29 -10.07
C GLU A 531 6.84 29.18 -10.89
N GLN A 532 7.06 29.20 -12.21
CA GLN A 532 6.18 29.94 -13.11
C GLN A 532 4.76 29.40 -13.05
N ALA A 533 4.57 28.08 -13.11
CA ALA A 533 3.26 27.45 -13.03
C ALA A 533 2.54 27.71 -11.70
N TYR A 534 3.25 27.69 -10.58
CA TYR A 534 2.69 28.03 -9.28
C TYR A 534 2.25 29.49 -9.22
N SER A 535 3.04 30.41 -9.81
CA SER A 535 2.67 31.82 -9.90
C SER A 535 1.39 32.05 -10.71
N GLU A 536 1.24 31.36 -11.84
CA GLU A 536 0.06 31.42 -12.71
C GLU A 536 -1.17 30.81 -12.03
N ALA A 537 -1.01 29.68 -11.31
CA ALA A 537 -2.07 29.07 -10.52
C ALA A 537 -2.58 30.01 -9.42
N ILE A 538 -1.68 30.69 -8.72
CA ILE A 538 -2.03 31.67 -7.69
C ILE A 538 -2.81 32.84 -8.31
N GLU A 539 -2.35 33.38 -9.43
CA GLU A 539 -3.05 34.46 -10.12
C GLU A 539 -4.44 34.01 -10.60
N SER A 540 -4.56 32.81 -11.16
CA SER A 540 -5.84 32.22 -11.56
C SER A 540 -6.79 32.06 -10.37
N SER A 541 -6.30 31.58 -9.22
CA SER A 541 -7.11 31.43 -8.01
C SER A 541 -7.62 32.76 -7.45
N ILE A 542 -6.78 33.80 -7.51
CA ILE A 542 -7.18 35.18 -7.12
C ILE A 542 -8.30 35.71 -8.02
N VAL A 543 -8.15 35.56 -9.35
CA VAL A 543 -9.18 35.98 -10.32
C VAL A 543 -10.49 35.23 -10.09
N ARG A 544 -10.41 33.91 -9.85
CA ARG A 544 -11.56 33.04 -9.59
C ARG A 544 -12.31 33.46 -8.31
N THR A 545 -11.60 33.72 -7.22
CA THR A 545 -12.19 34.09 -5.94
C THR A 545 -12.77 35.51 -5.97
N ASN A 546 -12.11 36.43 -6.66
CA ASN A 546 -12.64 37.78 -6.83
C ASN A 546 -13.91 37.82 -7.71
N ARG A 547 -13.99 36.97 -8.74
CA ARG A 547 -15.21 36.81 -9.55
C ARG A 547 -16.35 36.22 -8.71
N ALA A 548 -16.07 35.14 -7.94
CA ALA A 548 -17.09 34.53 -7.09
C ALA A 548 -17.65 35.49 -6.05
N SER A 549 -16.83 36.38 -5.49
CA SER A 549 -17.31 37.44 -4.55
C SER A 549 -18.15 38.52 -5.20
N LEU A 550 -18.02 38.74 -6.51
CA LEU A 550 -18.85 39.69 -7.28
C LEU A 550 -20.20 39.08 -7.69
N ASP A 551 -20.22 37.77 -7.99
CA ASP A 551 -21.44 37.08 -8.43
C ASP A 551 -22.40 36.74 -7.26
N ASP A 552 -21.89 36.53 -6.04
CA ASP A 552 -22.66 36.12 -4.84
C ASP A 552 -23.15 37.29 -3.94
N GLY A 553 -23.02 38.56 -4.37
CA GLY A 553 -23.61 39.71 -3.71
C GLY A 553 -23.33 39.84 -2.20
N GLY A 554 -22.18 39.42 -1.71
CA GLY A 554 -21.76 39.53 -0.31
C GLY A 554 -22.26 38.44 0.67
N ALA A 555 -23.15 37.53 0.24
CA ALA A 555 -23.78 36.54 1.14
C ALA A 555 -22.82 35.48 1.69
N LYS A 556 -21.74 35.14 0.99
CA LYS A 556 -20.79 34.12 1.44
C LYS A 556 -19.81 34.61 2.52
N THR A 557 -19.57 35.90 2.61
CA THR A 557 -18.71 36.45 3.68
C THR A 557 -19.38 36.34 5.04
N GLU A 558 -20.72 36.46 5.11
CA GLU A 558 -21.48 36.24 6.34
C GLU A 558 -21.55 34.73 6.72
N GLN A 559 -21.62 33.84 5.75
CA GLN A 559 -21.61 32.38 6.01
C GLN A 559 -20.27 31.88 6.57
N ILE A 560 -19.15 32.43 6.13
CA ILE A 560 -17.81 32.10 6.67
C ILE A 560 -17.68 32.59 8.13
N ASN A 561 -18.24 33.76 8.46
CA ASN A 561 -18.28 34.28 9.82
C ASN A 561 -19.28 33.52 10.71
N PHE A 562 -20.40 33.05 10.17
CA PHE A 562 -21.38 32.24 10.87
C PHE A 562 -20.85 30.84 11.25
N VAL A 563 -20.13 30.19 10.35
CA VAL A 563 -19.46 28.90 10.62
C VAL A 563 -18.38 29.06 11.71
N ARG A 564 -17.67 30.21 11.77
CA ARG A 564 -16.70 30.46 12.84
C ARG A 564 -17.33 30.56 14.24
N GLN A 565 -18.58 31.01 14.36
CA GLN A 565 -19.27 31.13 15.66
C GLN A 565 -19.91 29.81 16.13
N GLN A 566 -20.24 28.86 15.21
CA GLN A 566 -20.85 27.59 15.60
C GLN A 566 -19.87 26.51 16.05
N LEU A 567 -18.55 26.68 15.86
CA LEU A 567 -17.55 25.68 16.16
C LEU A 567 -17.04 25.66 17.62
N PHE A 568 -17.56 26.54 18.50
CA PHE A 568 -17.23 26.53 19.92
C PHE A 568 -18.42 26.22 20.82
N VAL A 569 -19.21 25.22 20.48
CA VAL A 569 -20.09 24.60 21.46
C VAL A 569 -19.33 23.42 22.04
N GLU A 570 -18.87 23.57 23.27
CA GLU A 570 -18.36 22.44 24.07
C GLU A 570 -19.44 21.36 24.09
N LYS A 571 -19.20 20.24 23.40
CA LYS A 571 -20.06 19.08 23.51
C LYS A 571 -19.99 18.60 24.97
N PRO A 572 -21.13 18.39 25.65
CA PRO A 572 -21.11 17.86 26.99
C PRO A 572 -20.39 16.52 27.03
N ASN A 573 -19.43 16.41 27.91
CA ASN A 573 -18.68 15.17 28.09
C ASN A 573 -19.50 14.25 28.99
N TRP A 574 -20.22 13.29 28.36
CA TRP A 574 -21.03 12.31 29.08
C TRP A 574 -20.13 11.19 29.60
N SER A 575 -19.96 11.13 30.93
CA SER A 575 -19.37 9.93 31.56
C SER A 575 -20.47 9.07 32.15
N ARG A 576 -20.45 7.79 31.76
CA ARG A 576 -21.35 6.78 32.29
C ARG A 576 -20.81 6.31 33.65
N MET A 577 -21.49 6.61 34.72
CA MET A 577 -21.14 6.08 36.05
C MET A 577 -22.03 4.89 36.35
N MET A 578 -21.42 3.71 36.54
CA MET A 578 -22.11 2.53 37.05
C MET A 578 -21.88 2.45 38.57
N VAL A 579 -22.96 2.27 39.33
CA VAL A 579 -22.89 1.99 40.74
C VAL A 579 -23.21 0.52 40.94
N ASP A 580 -22.21 -0.28 41.29
CA ASP A 580 -22.37 -1.69 41.59
C ASP A 580 -22.71 -1.86 43.05
N LYS A 581 -23.58 -2.83 43.33
CA LYS A 581 -23.97 -3.23 44.68
C LYS A 581 -22.83 -4.00 45.33
N THR A 582 -22.34 -3.52 46.46
CA THR A 582 -21.24 -4.20 47.20
C THR A 582 -21.81 -5.27 48.10
N LEU A 583 -21.35 -6.52 47.95
CA LEU A 583 -21.71 -7.61 48.87
C LEU A 583 -21.08 -7.40 50.25
N PRO A 584 -21.72 -7.87 51.34
CA PRO A 584 -21.10 -7.94 52.64
C PRO A 584 -19.78 -8.73 52.66
N LYS A 585 -18.82 -8.33 53.45
CA LYS A 585 -17.46 -8.92 53.42
C LYS A 585 -17.44 -10.46 53.55
N ARG A 586 -18.31 -11.01 54.38
CA ARG A 586 -18.41 -12.49 54.57
C ARG A 586 -18.94 -13.22 53.32
N LEU A 587 -19.60 -12.50 52.40
CA LEU A 587 -20.20 -13.02 51.19
C LEU A 587 -19.39 -12.70 49.92
N HIS A 588 -18.23 -12.04 50.00
CA HIS A 588 -17.40 -11.69 48.83
C HIS A 588 -16.99 -12.91 48.02
N ALA A 589 -16.86 -14.09 48.62
CA ALA A 589 -16.58 -15.33 47.88
C ALA A 589 -17.62 -15.67 46.83
N LEU A 590 -18.90 -15.27 47.02
CA LEU A 590 -19.94 -15.43 46.01
C LEU A 590 -19.67 -14.62 44.73
N GLU A 591 -19.07 -13.44 44.87
CA GLU A 591 -18.72 -12.62 43.71
C GLU A 591 -17.65 -13.28 42.85
N GLU A 592 -16.58 -13.79 43.47
CA GLU A 592 -15.52 -14.50 42.75
C GLU A 592 -16.04 -15.78 42.10
N LEU A 593 -16.85 -16.57 42.81
CA LEU A 593 -17.48 -17.77 42.28
C LEU A 593 -18.40 -17.45 41.10
N SER A 594 -19.19 -16.36 41.19
CA SER A 594 -20.17 -16.00 40.15
C SER A 594 -19.51 -15.65 38.81
N ARG A 595 -18.30 -15.11 38.85
CA ARG A 595 -17.55 -14.68 37.67
C ARG A 595 -16.76 -15.79 36.99
N ASN A 596 -16.53 -16.92 37.64
CA ASN A 596 -15.84 -18.08 37.08
C ASN A 596 -16.82 -19.20 36.78
N LEU A 597 -16.93 -19.60 35.54
CA LEU A 597 -17.88 -20.63 35.09
C LEU A 597 -17.67 -22.03 35.71
N TRP A 598 -16.62 -22.26 36.50
CA TRP A 598 -16.42 -23.51 37.25
C TRP A 598 -17.68 -23.93 38.00
N TRP A 599 -18.43 -23.01 38.55
CA TRP A 599 -19.67 -23.28 39.29
C TRP A 599 -20.70 -24.03 38.40
N CYS A 600 -20.72 -23.81 37.10
CA CYS A 600 -21.81 -24.38 36.27
C CYS A 600 -21.70 -25.89 36.04
N TRP A 601 -20.54 -26.50 36.27
CA TRP A 601 -20.37 -27.95 36.25
C TRP A 601 -19.95 -28.55 37.61
N ASN A 602 -19.82 -27.72 38.61
CA ASN A 602 -19.61 -28.20 39.99
C ASN A 602 -20.98 -28.28 40.74
N PRO A 603 -21.47 -29.46 41.15
CA PRO A 603 -22.77 -29.61 41.82
C PRO A 603 -22.87 -28.79 43.11
N GLY A 604 -21.82 -28.81 43.96
CA GLY A 604 -21.86 -28.09 45.23
C GLY A 604 -21.98 -26.57 45.05
N ALA A 605 -21.33 -26.02 44.03
CA ALA A 605 -21.42 -24.61 43.74
C ALA A 605 -22.81 -24.21 43.17
N ARG A 606 -23.42 -25.05 42.34
CA ARG A 606 -24.83 -24.85 41.89
C ARG A 606 -25.79 -24.88 43.05
N ASP A 607 -25.70 -25.89 43.88
CA ASP A 607 -26.58 -26.06 45.04
C ASP A 607 -26.43 -24.88 46.03
N LEU A 608 -25.21 -24.32 46.16
CA LEU A 608 -24.94 -23.12 46.96
C LEU A 608 -25.78 -21.92 46.47
N PHE A 609 -25.72 -21.60 45.13
CA PHE A 609 -26.50 -20.48 44.59
C PHE A 609 -28.02 -20.72 44.67
N GLU A 610 -28.45 -21.90 44.34
CA GLU A 610 -29.87 -22.29 44.40
C GLU A 610 -30.44 -22.23 45.83
N SER A 611 -29.63 -22.56 46.88
CA SER A 611 -30.06 -22.52 48.29
C SER A 611 -30.36 -21.10 48.79
N ILE A 612 -29.86 -20.07 48.17
CA ILE A 612 -30.05 -18.65 48.53
C ILE A 612 -31.50 -18.23 48.30
N ASP A 613 -32.03 -18.44 47.08
CA ASP A 613 -33.38 -18.18 46.69
C ASP A 613 -33.66 -18.98 45.40
N PRO A 614 -34.31 -20.17 45.51
CA PRO A 614 -34.59 -21.02 44.34
C PRO A 614 -35.46 -20.37 43.28
N THR A 615 -36.43 -19.53 43.70
CA THR A 615 -37.37 -18.85 42.78
C THR A 615 -36.64 -17.80 41.97
N LEU A 616 -35.98 -16.89 42.60
CA LEU A 616 -35.20 -15.84 41.97
C LEU A 616 -34.06 -16.43 41.12
N TRP A 617 -33.46 -17.55 41.55
CA TRP A 617 -32.44 -18.27 40.79
C TRP A 617 -32.97 -18.77 39.45
N ALA A 618 -34.17 -19.32 39.44
CA ALA A 618 -34.82 -19.75 38.19
C ALA A 618 -35.24 -18.56 37.32
N GLU A 619 -35.75 -17.47 37.91
CA GLU A 619 -36.12 -16.24 37.20
C GLU A 619 -34.94 -15.54 36.55
N CYS A 620 -33.76 -15.65 37.12
CA CYS A 620 -32.51 -15.15 36.59
C CYS A 620 -31.83 -16.10 35.57
N ASP A 621 -32.55 -17.10 35.05
CA ASP A 621 -32.00 -18.12 34.14
C ASP A 621 -30.74 -18.80 34.68
N ARG A 622 -30.64 -18.95 36.00
CA ARG A 622 -29.49 -19.49 36.71
C ARG A 622 -28.19 -18.73 36.44
N ASN A 623 -28.27 -17.43 36.16
CA ASN A 623 -27.11 -16.53 36.02
C ASN A 623 -26.75 -15.94 37.37
N PRO A 624 -25.65 -16.35 38.01
CA PRO A 624 -25.32 -15.92 39.38
C PRO A 624 -25.03 -14.44 39.48
N ILE A 625 -24.52 -13.78 38.43
CA ILE A 625 -24.25 -12.35 38.46
C ILE A 625 -25.56 -11.55 38.45
N ALA A 626 -26.50 -11.90 37.56
CA ALA A 626 -27.81 -11.28 37.53
C ALA A 626 -28.60 -11.57 38.80
N PHE A 627 -28.46 -12.78 39.36
CA PHE A 627 -29.03 -13.21 40.58
C PHE A 627 -28.55 -12.40 41.81
N LEU A 628 -27.23 -12.29 42.00
CA LEU A 628 -26.67 -11.51 43.09
C LEU A 628 -27.03 -10.02 43.03
N ASP A 629 -27.14 -9.48 41.81
CA ASP A 629 -27.59 -8.09 41.61
C ASP A 629 -29.04 -7.84 42.02
N GLN A 630 -29.91 -8.85 41.89
CA GLN A 630 -31.33 -8.75 42.22
C GLN A 630 -31.66 -9.12 43.69
N LEU A 631 -30.76 -9.78 44.43
CA LEU A 631 -30.99 -10.09 45.82
C LEU A 631 -31.23 -8.84 46.66
N SER A 632 -32.23 -8.88 47.56
CA SER A 632 -32.47 -7.77 48.47
C SER A 632 -31.33 -7.62 49.52
N VAL A 633 -31.14 -6.37 50.00
CA VAL A 633 -30.19 -6.10 51.05
C VAL A 633 -30.50 -6.85 52.32
N GLU A 634 -31.82 -7.03 52.60
CA GLU A 634 -32.30 -7.80 53.76
C GLU A 634 -31.86 -9.25 53.65
N ARG A 635 -32.03 -9.87 52.48
CA ARG A 635 -31.60 -11.25 52.24
C ARG A 635 -30.11 -11.43 52.40
N LEU A 636 -29.33 -10.53 51.88
CA LEU A 636 -27.86 -10.55 52.06
C LEU A 636 -27.42 -10.47 53.53
N ARG A 637 -28.14 -9.66 54.35
CA ARG A 637 -27.91 -9.57 55.79
C ARG A 637 -28.33 -10.83 56.56
N GLU A 638 -29.35 -11.54 56.10
CA GLU A 638 -29.74 -12.84 56.67
C GLU A 638 -28.67 -13.87 56.41
N LEU A 639 -28.23 -14.00 55.14
CA LEU A 639 -27.15 -14.93 54.74
C LEU A 639 -25.84 -14.70 55.48
N GLU A 640 -25.48 -13.43 55.79
CA GLU A 640 -24.28 -13.10 56.54
C GLU A 640 -24.34 -13.64 58.02
N LYS A 641 -25.53 -13.92 58.52
CA LYS A 641 -25.77 -14.47 59.86
C LYS A 641 -26.05 -15.96 59.88
N ASP A 642 -26.36 -16.55 58.75
CA ASP A 642 -26.67 -17.97 58.63
C ASP A 642 -25.38 -18.81 58.67
N THR A 643 -25.12 -19.44 59.80
CA THR A 643 -23.92 -20.23 60.02
C THR A 643 -23.85 -21.48 59.15
N ASN A 644 -25.01 -22.08 58.76
CA ASN A 644 -25.03 -23.25 57.88
C ASN A 644 -24.71 -22.85 56.45
N PHE A 645 -25.31 -21.75 55.98
CA PHE A 645 -25.00 -21.20 54.69
C PHE A 645 -23.52 -20.78 54.57
N LEU A 646 -22.99 -20.10 55.58
CA LEU A 646 -21.56 -19.70 55.60
C LEU A 646 -20.64 -20.91 55.63
N ALA A 647 -20.96 -21.98 56.34
CA ALA A 647 -20.15 -23.22 56.32
C ALA A 647 -20.17 -23.88 54.91
N MET A 648 -21.32 -23.88 54.22
CA MET A 648 -21.45 -24.38 52.85
C MET A 648 -20.66 -23.49 51.88
N LEU A 649 -20.75 -22.14 51.99
CA LEU A 649 -19.98 -21.22 51.21
C LEU A 649 -18.48 -21.41 51.40
N ASP A 650 -18.00 -21.49 52.62
CA ASP A 650 -16.59 -21.71 52.98
C ASP A 650 -16.06 -23.05 52.41
N ALA A 651 -16.87 -24.11 52.44
CA ALA A 651 -16.49 -25.40 51.88
C ALA A 651 -16.37 -25.36 50.33
N VAL A 652 -17.37 -24.77 49.63
CA VAL A 652 -17.36 -24.65 48.19
C VAL A 652 -16.24 -23.72 47.74
N TYR A 653 -16.04 -22.61 48.44
CA TYR A 653 -14.97 -21.67 48.10
C TYR A 653 -13.59 -22.25 48.32
N THR A 654 -13.38 -23.04 49.38
CA THR A 654 -12.11 -23.75 49.60
C THR A 654 -11.84 -24.73 48.45
N GLN A 655 -12.83 -25.53 48.06
CA GLN A 655 -12.71 -26.44 46.94
C GLN A 655 -12.36 -25.69 45.64
N PHE A 656 -12.98 -24.55 45.40
CA PHE A 656 -12.69 -23.71 44.25
C PHE A 656 -11.25 -23.17 44.27
N ARG A 657 -10.81 -22.67 45.42
CA ARG A 657 -9.44 -22.15 45.61
C ARG A 657 -8.38 -23.25 45.44
N ASP A 658 -8.62 -24.42 45.97
CA ASP A 658 -7.71 -25.57 45.82
C ASP A 658 -7.63 -25.97 44.32
N TYR A 659 -8.79 -26.00 43.64
CA TYR A 659 -8.86 -26.27 42.22
C TYR A 659 -8.06 -25.23 41.42
N MET A 660 -8.24 -23.95 41.66
CA MET A 660 -7.56 -22.88 40.95
C MET A 660 -6.04 -22.82 41.23
N ASN A 661 -5.60 -23.20 42.43
CA ASN A 661 -4.19 -23.11 42.85
C ASN A 661 -3.37 -24.36 42.47
N GLU A 662 -3.97 -25.40 41.90
CA GLU A 662 -3.24 -26.58 41.45
C GLU A 662 -2.20 -26.19 40.38
N LYS A 663 -0.95 -26.59 40.61
CA LYS A 663 0.17 -26.24 39.74
C LYS A 663 0.11 -27.01 38.44
N THR A 664 0.21 -26.28 37.34
CA THR A 664 0.34 -26.84 36.01
C THR A 664 1.73 -27.42 35.78
N ASP A 665 1.83 -28.56 35.09
CA ASP A 665 3.13 -29.12 34.72
C ASP A 665 3.88 -28.12 33.80
N PRO A 666 5.07 -27.61 34.21
CA PRO A 666 5.80 -26.64 33.42
C PRO A 666 6.33 -27.21 32.08
N LYS A 667 6.27 -28.54 31.87
CA LYS A 667 6.62 -29.22 30.62
C LYS A 667 5.43 -29.52 29.75
N ALA A 668 4.21 -29.23 30.20
CA ALA A 668 3.02 -29.46 29.41
C ALA A 668 2.98 -28.57 28.17
N THR A 669 2.53 -29.12 27.06
CA THR A 669 2.34 -28.40 25.80
C THR A 669 1.27 -27.32 25.98
N THR A 670 1.60 -26.07 25.66
CA THR A 670 0.67 -24.95 25.75
C THR A 670 -0.18 -24.82 24.48
N ILE A 671 -1.47 -24.59 24.62
CA ILE A 671 -2.43 -24.65 23.52
C ILE A 671 -3.26 -23.36 23.44
N SER A 672 -3.35 -22.77 22.25
CA SER A 672 -4.35 -21.75 21.91
C SER A 672 -5.46 -22.39 21.09
N TYR A 673 -6.70 -22.34 21.56
CA TYR A 673 -7.87 -22.98 20.95
C TYR A 673 -8.81 -21.91 20.36
N PHE A 674 -9.15 -22.01 19.09
CA PHE A 674 -9.95 -21.01 18.40
C PHE A 674 -11.26 -21.62 17.91
N SER A 675 -12.37 -21.04 18.30
CA SER A 675 -13.70 -21.43 17.84
C SER A 675 -14.61 -20.21 17.70
N MET A 676 -15.52 -20.25 16.72
CA MET A 676 -16.50 -19.21 16.51
C MET A 676 -17.62 -19.24 17.57
N GLU A 677 -17.80 -20.37 18.25
CA GLU A 677 -18.84 -20.57 19.25
C GLU A 677 -18.37 -21.46 20.42
N TYR A 678 -18.92 -21.16 21.61
CA TYR A 678 -18.63 -21.90 22.85
C TYR A 678 -19.91 -22.11 23.67
N GLY A 679 -20.37 -23.34 23.76
CA GLY A 679 -21.54 -23.74 24.55
C GLY A 679 -21.15 -23.99 26.00
N LEU A 680 -21.03 -22.95 26.80
CA LEU A 680 -20.58 -23.03 28.20
C LEU A 680 -21.75 -23.02 29.21
N HIS A 681 -22.63 -22.03 29.10
CA HIS A 681 -23.81 -21.87 29.93
C HIS A 681 -24.90 -21.09 29.18
N SER A 682 -26.18 -21.32 29.50
CA SER A 682 -27.31 -20.66 28.85
C SER A 682 -27.33 -19.15 28.99
N SER A 683 -26.74 -18.59 30.05
CA SER A 683 -26.60 -17.14 30.23
C SER A 683 -25.65 -16.47 29.22
N LEU A 684 -24.73 -17.22 28.62
CA LEU A 684 -23.75 -16.73 27.66
C LEU A 684 -24.12 -17.23 26.26
N LYS A 685 -24.91 -16.43 25.52
CA LYS A 685 -25.49 -16.80 24.21
C LYS A 685 -24.46 -16.66 23.08
N ILE A 686 -23.37 -17.41 23.12
CA ILE A 686 -22.28 -17.41 22.12
C ILE A 686 -22.14 -18.77 21.42
N TYR A 687 -23.22 -19.57 21.36
CA TYR A 687 -23.24 -20.84 20.63
C TYR A 687 -24.64 -21.12 20.06
N SER A 688 -24.70 -21.97 19.06
CA SER A 688 -25.93 -22.37 18.40
C SER A 688 -26.19 -23.88 18.44
N GLY A 689 -25.15 -24.70 18.35
CA GLY A 689 -25.31 -26.14 18.15
C GLY A 689 -24.16 -26.98 18.71
N GLY A 690 -24.03 -28.20 18.16
CA GLY A 690 -23.09 -29.22 18.65
C GLY A 690 -21.63 -28.81 18.61
N LEU A 691 -21.25 -27.97 17.63
CA LEU A 691 -19.88 -27.44 17.53
C LEU A 691 -19.50 -26.60 18.76
N GLY A 692 -20.43 -25.74 19.19
CA GLY A 692 -20.24 -24.93 20.39
C GLY A 692 -20.24 -25.75 21.67
N ILE A 693 -21.11 -26.75 21.77
CA ILE A 693 -21.13 -27.70 22.91
C ILE A 693 -19.79 -28.42 23.00
N LEU A 694 -19.27 -28.95 21.86
CA LEU A 694 -17.94 -29.58 21.84
C LEU A 694 -16.84 -28.63 22.34
N ALA A 695 -16.82 -27.41 21.83
CA ALA A 695 -15.83 -26.40 22.25
C ALA A 695 -15.94 -26.06 23.73
N GLY A 696 -17.17 -25.89 24.25
CA GLY A 696 -17.42 -25.61 25.66
C GLY A 696 -17.01 -26.75 26.58
N ASP A 697 -17.39 -27.98 26.25
CA ASP A 697 -17.02 -29.18 27.01
C ASP A 697 -15.51 -29.42 26.97
N TYR A 698 -14.86 -29.11 25.82
CA TYR A 698 -13.42 -29.24 25.71
C TYR A 698 -12.68 -28.25 26.63
N LEU A 699 -13.16 -27.02 26.78
CA LEU A 699 -12.57 -26.06 27.71
C LEU A 699 -12.77 -26.49 29.18
N LYS A 700 -13.95 -27.00 29.52
CA LYS A 700 -14.23 -27.50 30.89
C LYS A 700 -13.33 -28.68 31.23
N GLU A 701 -13.19 -29.66 30.34
CA GLU A 701 -12.31 -30.83 30.55
C GLU A 701 -10.82 -30.40 30.58
N ALA A 702 -10.40 -29.48 29.69
CA ALA A 702 -9.03 -28.94 29.72
C ALA A 702 -8.72 -28.23 31.07
N SER A 703 -9.71 -27.51 31.60
CA SER A 703 -9.62 -26.90 32.93
C SER A 703 -9.50 -27.96 34.02
N ASP A 704 -10.34 -29.00 33.99
CA ASP A 704 -10.32 -30.08 35.01
C ASP A 704 -9.01 -30.90 34.96
N ARG A 705 -8.42 -31.08 33.77
CA ARG A 705 -7.12 -31.73 33.57
C ARG A 705 -5.93 -30.80 33.75
N ASN A 706 -6.15 -29.56 34.13
CA ASN A 706 -5.10 -28.55 34.27
C ASN A 706 -4.19 -28.40 33.06
N VAL A 707 -4.79 -28.46 31.84
CA VAL A 707 -4.09 -28.25 30.58
C VAL A 707 -3.80 -26.75 30.40
N PRO A 708 -2.55 -26.34 30.12
CA PRO A 708 -2.23 -24.93 29.91
C PRO A 708 -2.81 -24.46 28.58
N MET A 709 -4.05 -24.00 28.62
CA MET A 709 -4.83 -23.61 27.45
C MET A 709 -5.39 -22.18 27.60
N ALA A 710 -5.35 -21.43 26.50
CA ALA A 710 -6.13 -20.21 26.34
C ALA A 710 -7.02 -20.36 25.10
N ALA A 711 -8.25 -19.92 25.21
CA ALA A 711 -9.20 -19.98 24.10
C ALA A 711 -9.50 -18.58 23.53
N VAL A 712 -9.88 -18.52 22.26
CA VAL A 712 -10.26 -17.29 21.56
C VAL A 712 -11.58 -17.51 20.82
N GLY A 713 -12.50 -16.55 20.98
CA GLY A 713 -13.80 -16.54 20.31
C GLY A 713 -14.31 -15.16 20.01
N LEU A 714 -15.57 -15.06 19.59
CA LEU A 714 -16.26 -13.80 19.32
C LEU A 714 -17.35 -13.57 20.39
N LEU A 715 -17.55 -12.32 20.77
CA LEU A 715 -18.63 -11.93 21.69
C LEU A 715 -19.78 -11.33 20.88
N TYR A 716 -20.90 -12.03 20.86
CA TYR A 716 -22.03 -11.62 20.06
C TYR A 716 -23.04 -10.78 20.84
N ARG A 717 -23.44 -9.65 20.30
CA ARG A 717 -24.38 -8.72 20.95
C ARG A 717 -25.77 -9.31 21.15
N TYR A 718 -26.27 -10.01 20.14
CA TYR A 718 -27.59 -10.66 20.15
C TYR A 718 -27.48 -12.18 20.21
N GLY A 719 -26.32 -12.74 19.98
CA GLY A 719 -26.07 -14.18 20.03
C GLY A 719 -26.82 -14.95 18.94
N TYR A 720 -27.37 -16.11 19.35
CA TYR A 720 -28.24 -16.90 18.55
C TYR A 720 -29.70 -16.65 18.96
N PHE A 721 -30.67 -16.84 18.03
CA PHE A 721 -32.07 -16.51 18.28
C PHE A 721 -32.69 -17.40 19.36
N THR A 722 -33.70 -16.86 20.06
CA THR A 722 -34.63 -17.62 20.91
C THR A 722 -35.87 -17.92 20.10
N GLN A 723 -36.23 -19.21 20.04
CA GLN A 723 -37.42 -19.65 19.34
C GLN A 723 -38.65 -19.36 20.20
N ARG A 724 -39.65 -18.74 19.60
CA ARG A 724 -40.98 -18.59 20.16
C ARG A 724 -42.02 -19.14 19.18
N LEU A 725 -43.21 -19.54 19.69
CA LEU A 725 -44.34 -19.87 18.88
C LEU A 725 -45.36 -18.74 18.95
N SER A 726 -45.83 -18.30 17.80
CA SER A 726 -46.99 -17.38 17.72
C SER A 726 -48.26 -18.05 18.20
N ALA A 727 -49.30 -17.27 18.45
CA ALA A 727 -50.64 -17.80 18.78
C ALA A 727 -51.23 -18.73 17.68
N GLN A 728 -50.74 -18.60 16.45
CA GLN A 728 -51.10 -19.42 15.29
C GLN A 728 -50.18 -20.64 15.11
N GLY A 729 -49.19 -20.87 16.00
CA GLY A 729 -48.27 -21.99 15.94
C GLY A 729 -47.08 -21.79 14.97
N ALA A 730 -46.92 -20.60 14.43
CA ALA A 730 -45.76 -20.28 13.59
C ALA A 730 -44.51 -20.03 14.45
N GLN A 731 -43.38 -20.51 13.99
CA GLN A 731 -42.09 -20.24 14.64
C GLN A 731 -41.70 -18.78 14.42
N GLU A 732 -41.33 -18.11 15.49
CA GLU A 732 -40.78 -16.77 15.52
C GLU A 732 -39.37 -16.79 16.12
N ALA A 733 -38.40 -16.16 15.42
CA ALA A 733 -37.05 -15.96 15.91
C ALA A 733 -36.98 -14.61 16.61
N THR A 734 -36.67 -14.60 17.89
CA THR A 734 -36.48 -13.36 18.65
C THR A 734 -35.02 -13.19 19.07
N TYR A 735 -34.52 -11.95 19.01
CA TYR A 735 -33.17 -11.60 19.37
C TYR A 735 -33.20 -10.54 20.47
N GLU A 736 -32.51 -10.80 21.56
CA GLU A 736 -32.40 -9.88 22.68
C GLU A 736 -30.95 -9.48 22.89
N ALA A 737 -30.69 -8.16 23.02
CA ALA A 737 -29.34 -7.67 23.25
C ALA A 737 -28.81 -8.14 24.61
N GLN A 738 -27.69 -8.80 24.62
CA GLN A 738 -26.99 -9.21 25.83
C GLN A 738 -26.41 -7.98 26.57
N ASN A 739 -26.64 -7.91 27.87
CA ASN A 739 -25.95 -6.94 28.72
C ASN A 739 -24.63 -7.57 29.21
N PHE A 740 -23.53 -7.24 28.56
CA PHE A 740 -22.21 -7.82 28.82
C PHE A 740 -21.73 -7.64 30.25
N TYR A 741 -22.16 -6.60 30.95
CA TYR A 741 -21.80 -6.37 32.36
C TYR A 741 -22.55 -7.31 33.33
N LYS A 742 -23.59 -7.95 32.88
CA LYS A 742 -24.35 -8.96 33.64
C LYS A 742 -24.01 -10.41 33.24
N LEU A 743 -22.92 -10.56 32.48
CA LEU A 743 -22.41 -11.88 32.05
C LEU A 743 -21.12 -12.22 32.81
N PRO A 744 -20.74 -13.52 32.89
CA PRO A 744 -19.51 -13.97 33.55
C PRO A 744 -18.26 -13.61 32.70
N ILE A 745 -18.17 -12.39 32.25
CA ILE A 745 -17.06 -11.85 31.48
C ILE A 745 -16.58 -10.55 32.10
N SER A 746 -15.33 -10.22 31.88
CA SER A 746 -14.71 -9.00 32.37
C SER A 746 -13.92 -8.32 31.26
N PRO A 747 -13.87 -6.96 31.24
CA PRO A 747 -13.05 -6.25 30.31
C PRO A 747 -11.55 -6.52 30.55
N VAL A 748 -10.79 -6.74 29.49
CA VAL A 748 -9.33 -6.80 29.60
C VAL A 748 -8.78 -5.38 29.46
N ARG A 749 -8.00 -4.95 30.44
CA ARG A 749 -7.43 -3.60 30.51
C ARG A 749 -5.91 -3.66 30.54
N ASP A 750 -5.29 -2.59 30.03
CA ASP A 750 -3.85 -2.38 30.14
C ASP A 750 -3.46 -1.85 31.55
N GLU A 751 -2.18 -1.67 31.80
CA GLU A 751 -1.66 -1.17 33.08
C GLU A 751 -2.16 0.26 33.43
N ALA A 752 -2.56 1.04 32.41
CA ALA A 752 -3.13 2.37 32.58
C ALA A 752 -4.66 2.35 32.79
N GLY A 753 -5.28 1.17 32.81
CA GLY A 753 -6.73 0.99 32.98
C GLY A 753 -7.56 1.16 31.70
N ASN A 754 -6.94 1.36 30.54
CA ASN A 754 -7.64 1.46 29.27
C ASN A 754 -8.05 0.09 28.73
N TRP A 755 -9.09 0.03 27.91
CA TRP A 755 -9.46 -1.18 27.20
C TRP A 755 -8.33 -1.68 26.32
N MET A 756 -8.00 -2.97 26.45
CA MET A 756 -7.18 -3.62 25.44
C MET A 756 -8.01 -3.85 24.17
N THR A 757 -7.60 -3.20 23.09
CA THR A 757 -8.21 -3.32 21.77
C THR A 757 -7.19 -3.88 20.77
N ILE A 758 -7.68 -4.59 19.78
CA ILE A 758 -6.90 -5.00 18.61
C ILE A 758 -7.44 -4.29 17.37
N SER A 759 -6.61 -4.17 16.35
CA SER A 759 -6.98 -3.60 15.06
C SER A 759 -6.75 -4.60 13.94
N ILE A 760 -7.65 -4.63 12.96
CA ILE A 760 -7.56 -5.46 11.77
C ILE A 760 -7.81 -4.58 10.56
N ALA A 761 -6.93 -4.62 9.58
CA ALA A 761 -7.15 -3.95 8.31
C ALA A 761 -8.22 -4.73 7.51
N PHE A 762 -9.35 -4.09 7.26
CA PHE A 762 -10.31 -4.47 6.25
C PHE A 762 -10.06 -3.65 4.97
N PRO A 763 -10.57 -4.05 3.80
CA PRO A 763 -10.43 -3.23 2.61
C PRO A 763 -10.88 -1.79 2.88
N GLY A 764 -9.91 -0.88 2.85
CA GLY A 764 -10.10 0.56 3.00
C GLY A 764 -10.48 1.09 4.38
N ARG A 765 -10.45 0.29 5.45
CA ARG A 765 -10.75 0.72 6.82
C ARG A 765 -10.11 -0.19 7.86
N THR A 766 -10.16 0.22 9.09
CA THR A 766 -9.66 -0.57 10.22
C THR A 766 -10.81 -0.99 11.11
N LEU A 767 -10.98 -2.28 11.30
CA LEU A 767 -11.87 -2.83 12.30
C LEU A 767 -11.15 -2.88 13.65
N LEU A 768 -11.73 -2.30 14.67
CA LEU A 768 -11.27 -2.37 16.06
C LEU A 768 -12.10 -3.39 16.83
N ALA A 769 -11.47 -4.14 17.73
CA ALA A 769 -12.21 -5.01 18.63
C ALA A 769 -11.64 -4.94 20.04
N ARG A 770 -12.52 -4.80 21.05
CA ARG A 770 -12.21 -4.89 22.47
C ARG A 770 -12.03 -6.35 22.85
N ILE A 771 -11.20 -6.60 23.85
CA ILE A 771 -10.97 -7.92 24.39
C ILE A 771 -11.73 -8.05 25.71
N TRP A 772 -12.58 -9.07 25.78
CA TRP A 772 -13.23 -9.52 27.00
C TRP A 772 -12.63 -10.84 27.44
N LYS A 773 -12.67 -11.14 28.72
CA LYS A 773 -12.21 -12.38 29.30
C LYS A 773 -13.33 -13.10 30.03
N CYS A 774 -13.52 -14.37 29.71
CA CYS A 774 -14.37 -15.31 30.42
C CYS A 774 -13.49 -16.37 31.10
N GLN A 775 -13.66 -16.60 32.39
CA GLN A 775 -12.96 -17.64 33.11
C GLN A 775 -13.75 -18.95 33.11
N VAL A 776 -13.20 -19.98 32.48
CA VAL A 776 -13.76 -21.32 32.43
C VAL A 776 -12.91 -22.22 33.34
N GLY A 777 -13.13 -22.10 34.64
CA GLY A 777 -12.21 -22.66 35.64
C GLY A 777 -10.83 -22.03 35.49
N ARG A 778 -9.79 -22.86 35.23
CA ARG A 778 -8.40 -22.44 35.02
C ARG A 778 -8.14 -21.94 33.58
N THR A 779 -9.03 -22.25 32.63
CA THR A 779 -8.88 -21.90 31.23
C THR A 779 -9.45 -20.51 30.96
N ASP A 780 -8.66 -19.61 30.41
CA ASP A 780 -9.10 -18.29 29.99
C ASP A 780 -9.65 -18.33 28.56
N LEU A 781 -10.87 -17.84 28.39
CA LEU A 781 -11.48 -17.60 27.08
C LEU A 781 -11.50 -16.09 26.78
N TYR A 782 -10.79 -15.68 25.75
CA TYR A 782 -10.76 -14.30 25.27
C TYR A 782 -11.77 -14.13 24.14
N LEU A 783 -12.69 -13.19 24.31
CA LEU A 783 -13.77 -12.90 23.39
C LEU A 783 -13.56 -11.54 22.73
N LEU A 784 -13.63 -11.50 21.40
CA LEU A 784 -13.46 -10.29 20.62
C LEU A 784 -14.82 -9.65 20.35
N ASP A 785 -14.93 -8.35 20.63
CA ASP A 785 -16.13 -7.54 20.50
C ASP A 785 -15.87 -6.34 19.58
N ALA A 786 -16.48 -6.35 18.40
CA ALA A 786 -16.41 -5.27 17.43
C ALA A 786 -17.57 -4.26 17.57
N ASP A 787 -18.59 -4.54 18.42
CA ASP A 787 -19.70 -3.58 18.65
C ASP A 787 -19.28 -2.45 19.60
N ILE A 788 -18.38 -1.60 19.09
CA ILE A 788 -17.82 -0.46 19.83
C ILE A 788 -18.03 0.83 19.05
N GLU A 789 -18.10 1.94 19.78
CA GLU A 789 -18.43 3.26 19.21
C GLU A 789 -17.36 3.77 18.23
N ASP A 790 -16.14 3.25 18.33
CA ASP A 790 -15.02 3.61 17.45
C ASP A 790 -15.10 2.97 16.05
N ASN A 791 -16.00 2.00 15.85
CA ASN A 791 -16.24 1.35 14.58
C ASN A 791 -17.43 1.96 13.83
N LEU A 792 -17.41 1.83 12.51
CA LEU A 792 -18.56 2.14 11.67
C LEU A 792 -19.72 1.20 12.01
N GLU A 793 -20.97 1.67 11.82
CA GLU A 793 -22.18 0.91 12.14
C GLU A 793 -22.22 -0.47 11.46
N GLU A 794 -21.80 -0.57 10.20
CA GLU A 794 -21.71 -1.82 9.47
C GLU A 794 -20.65 -2.78 10.04
N ASP A 795 -19.57 -2.28 10.61
CA ASP A 795 -18.51 -3.08 11.21
C ASP A 795 -18.84 -3.52 12.63
N ARG A 796 -19.63 -2.72 13.36
CA ARG A 796 -20.18 -3.12 14.64
C ARG A 796 -21.06 -4.37 14.51
N GLN A 797 -21.75 -4.52 13.38
CA GLN A 797 -22.61 -5.68 13.08
C GLN A 797 -21.84 -6.99 12.93
N VAL A 798 -20.53 -6.97 12.72
CA VAL A 798 -19.69 -8.17 12.61
C VAL A 798 -19.84 -9.09 13.83
N THR A 799 -20.01 -8.51 15.03
CA THR A 799 -20.24 -9.27 16.27
C THR A 799 -21.67 -9.13 16.80
N HIS A 800 -22.68 -8.85 15.95
CA HIS A 800 -24.06 -8.80 16.39
C HIS A 800 -24.70 -10.20 16.52
N TYR A 801 -24.63 -11.00 15.48
CA TYR A 801 -25.31 -12.30 15.42
C TYR A 801 -24.34 -13.43 15.12
N LEU A 802 -24.49 -14.53 15.82
CA LEU A 802 -23.79 -15.78 15.50
C LEU A 802 -24.34 -16.34 14.18
N TYR A 803 -23.48 -16.48 13.18
CA TYR A 803 -23.83 -16.89 11.81
C TYR A 803 -24.86 -16.00 11.12
N GLY A 804 -25.03 -14.76 11.59
CA GLY A 804 -25.94 -13.79 10.98
C GLY A 804 -25.37 -13.11 9.76
N GLY A 805 -26.26 -12.54 8.95
CA GLY A 805 -25.90 -11.82 7.74
C GLY A 805 -25.61 -12.73 6.54
N ASP A 806 -24.92 -12.17 5.56
CA ASP A 806 -24.51 -12.86 4.34
C ASP A 806 -23.13 -13.52 4.47
N TRP A 807 -22.63 -14.09 3.37
CA TRP A 807 -21.31 -14.71 3.32
C TRP A 807 -20.18 -13.72 3.56
N GLU A 808 -20.37 -12.43 3.24
CA GLU A 808 -19.37 -11.38 3.48
C GLU A 808 -19.22 -11.11 4.98
N ASN A 809 -20.34 -10.99 5.71
CA ASN A 809 -20.29 -10.83 7.17
C ASN A 809 -19.65 -12.04 7.83
N ARG A 810 -19.93 -13.25 7.33
CA ARG A 810 -19.28 -14.47 7.82
C ARG A 810 -17.78 -14.43 7.60
N LEU A 811 -17.31 -13.99 6.43
CA LEU A 811 -15.88 -13.83 6.14
C LEU A 811 -15.24 -12.80 7.09
N LYS A 812 -15.93 -11.69 7.39
CA LYS A 812 -15.47 -10.69 8.37
C LYS A 812 -15.32 -11.30 9.77
N GLN A 813 -16.25 -12.14 10.20
CA GLN A 813 -16.17 -12.87 11.47
C GLN A 813 -14.97 -13.83 11.51
N GLU A 814 -14.73 -14.56 10.43
CA GLU A 814 -13.59 -15.49 10.31
C GLU A 814 -12.25 -14.77 10.31
N ILE A 815 -12.15 -13.61 9.66
CA ILE A 815 -10.97 -12.73 9.70
C ILE A 815 -10.75 -12.19 11.12
N LEU A 816 -11.81 -11.72 11.77
CA LEU A 816 -11.74 -11.23 13.15
C LEU A 816 -11.28 -12.34 14.11
N LEU A 817 -11.85 -13.53 13.99
CA LEU A 817 -11.48 -14.68 14.82
C LEU A 817 -10.03 -15.09 14.60
N GLY A 818 -9.61 -15.32 13.34
CA GLY A 818 -8.30 -15.87 13.03
C GLY A 818 -7.17 -14.85 13.17
N ILE A 819 -7.25 -13.75 12.40
CA ILE A 819 -6.24 -12.68 12.42
C ILE A 819 -6.31 -11.90 13.73
N GLY A 820 -7.51 -11.47 14.11
CA GLY A 820 -7.74 -10.71 15.34
C GLY A 820 -7.36 -11.51 16.59
N GLY A 821 -7.70 -12.78 16.64
CA GLY A 821 -7.38 -13.64 17.76
C GLY A 821 -5.87 -13.83 17.98
N ILE A 822 -5.09 -14.00 16.92
CA ILE A 822 -3.62 -14.04 17.02
C ILE A 822 -3.06 -12.70 17.53
N ARG A 823 -3.60 -11.59 17.06
CA ARG A 823 -3.21 -10.25 17.53
C ARG A 823 -3.56 -10.04 19.00
N ALA A 824 -4.73 -10.52 19.42
CA ALA A 824 -5.15 -10.46 20.82
C ALA A 824 -4.19 -11.26 21.72
N LEU A 825 -3.90 -12.50 21.38
CA LEU A 825 -2.95 -13.32 22.17
C LEU A 825 -1.57 -12.66 22.25
N ARG A 826 -1.09 -12.07 21.15
CA ARG A 826 0.18 -11.35 21.13
C ARG A 826 0.16 -10.14 22.06
N LYS A 827 -0.89 -9.34 22.00
CA LYS A 827 -1.06 -8.15 22.86
C LYS A 827 -1.14 -8.52 24.33
N LEU A 828 -1.72 -9.67 24.64
CA LEU A 828 -1.77 -10.26 25.98
C LEU A 828 -0.44 -10.92 26.42
N GLY A 829 0.58 -10.98 25.56
CA GLY A 829 1.85 -11.64 25.86
C GLY A 829 1.78 -13.17 25.85
N ILE A 830 0.67 -13.75 25.36
CA ILE A 830 0.43 -15.20 25.34
C ILE A 830 1.13 -15.81 24.12
N LYS A 831 2.07 -16.71 24.37
CA LYS A 831 2.77 -17.50 23.34
C LYS A 831 2.60 -18.97 23.66
N HIS A 832 1.98 -19.69 22.77
CA HIS A 832 1.73 -21.12 22.92
C HIS A 832 2.42 -21.94 21.84
N ASP A 833 2.63 -23.23 22.13
CA ASP A 833 3.28 -24.17 21.23
C ASP A 833 2.36 -24.58 20.10
N VAL A 834 1.08 -24.80 20.42
CA VAL A 834 0.06 -25.28 19.48
C VAL A 834 -1.08 -24.26 19.32
N TYR A 835 -1.50 -24.08 18.09
CA TYR A 835 -2.67 -23.27 17.74
C TYR A 835 -3.71 -24.18 17.07
N HIS A 836 -4.75 -24.50 17.82
CA HIS A 836 -5.80 -25.41 17.42
C HIS A 836 -6.94 -24.64 16.72
N CYS A 837 -7.19 -24.99 15.47
CA CYS A 837 -8.34 -24.47 14.71
C CYS A 837 -9.52 -25.43 14.89
N ASN A 838 -10.60 -24.96 15.51
CA ASN A 838 -11.85 -25.70 15.51
C ASN A 838 -12.62 -25.30 14.26
N GLU A 839 -12.72 -26.20 13.28
CA GLU A 839 -13.32 -25.99 11.96
C GLU A 839 -12.61 -24.97 11.05
N GLY A 840 -13.13 -24.80 9.83
CA GLY A 840 -12.57 -23.93 8.82
C GLY A 840 -12.60 -22.44 9.15
N HIS A 841 -13.56 -22.01 10.00
CA HIS A 841 -13.74 -20.61 10.34
C HIS A 841 -12.60 -19.98 11.16
N ALA A 842 -11.69 -20.81 11.70
CA ALA A 842 -10.47 -20.34 12.34
C ALA A 842 -9.23 -20.37 11.43
N ALA A 843 -9.36 -20.74 10.15
CA ALA A 843 -8.23 -20.98 9.25
C ALA A 843 -7.31 -19.75 9.03
N PHE A 844 -7.82 -18.54 9.15
CA PHE A 844 -7.03 -17.30 9.00
C PHE A 844 -5.92 -17.15 10.06
N ILE A 845 -5.90 -17.95 11.12
CA ILE A 845 -4.77 -18.09 12.05
C ILE A 845 -3.48 -18.38 11.28
N GLY A 846 -3.53 -19.27 10.28
CA GLY A 846 -2.37 -19.66 9.48
C GLY A 846 -1.76 -18.46 8.76
N ILE A 847 -2.57 -17.60 8.17
CA ILE A 847 -2.12 -16.40 7.45
C ILE A 847 -1.43 -15.42 8.39
N GLU A 848 -2.05 -15.08 9.52
CA GLU A 848 -1.48 -14.13 10.46
C GLU A 848 -0.20 -14.66 11.12
N ARG A 849 -0.12 -15.96 11.40
CA ARG A 849 1.11 -16.57 11.89
C ARG A 849 2.25 -16.53 10.87
N ILE A 850 1.95 -16.80 9.59
CA ILE A 850 2.94 -16.66 8.51
C ILE A 850 3.44 -15.22 8.46
N ARG A 851 2.52 -14.26 8.48
CA ARG A 851 2.86 -12.82 8.50
C ARG A 851 3.78 -12.46 9.66
N ASP A 852 3.51 -12.96 10.85
CA ASP A 852 4.34 -12.75 12.04
C ASP A 852 5.74 -13.33 11.89
N LEU A 853 5.85 -14.54 11.40
CA LEU A 853 7.13 -15.21 11.21
C LEU A 853 8.00 -14.49 10.18
N VAL A 854 7.39 -13.99 9.11
CA VAL A 854 8.09 -13.22 8.07
C VAL A 854 8.51 -11.85 8.61
N ASN A 855 7.59 -11.09 9.19
CA ASN A 855 7.85 -9.68 9.57
C ASN A 855 8.71 -9.54 10.82
N HIS A 856 8.46 -10.37 11.86
CA HIS A 856 9.12 -10.21 13.16
C HIS A 856 10.34 -11.12 13.33
N ARG A 857 10.37 -12.29 12.69
CA ARG A 857 11.51 -13.21 12.77
C ARG A 857 12.41 -13.18 11.53
N LYS A 858 12.07 -12.36 10.52
CA LYS A 858 12.80 -12.24 9.24
C LYS A 858 13.05 -13.59 8.56
N LEU A 859 12.13 -14.54 8.75
CA LEU A 859 12.19 -15.84 8.11
C LEU A 859 11.75 -15.71 6.65
N ASP A 860 12.45 -16.37 5.75
CA ASP A 860 12.02 -16.46 4.37
C ASP A 860 10.73 -17.32 4.22
N ARG A 861 10.08 -17.25 3.06
CA ARG A 861 8.84 -17.98 2.79
C ARG A 861 9.02 -19.50 2.95
N LYS A 862 10.19 -20.03 2.64
CA LYS A 862 10.50 -21.46 2.73
C LYS A 862 10.70 -21.90 4.18
N SER A 863 11.45 -21.13 4.96
CA SER A 863 11.67 -21.37 6.40
C SER A 863 10.36 -21.21 7.20
N THR A 864 9.51 -20.27 6.81
CA THR A 864 8.19 -20.07 7.41
C THR A 864 7.29 -21.30 7.17
N ARG A 865 7.33 -21.87 5.97
CA ARG A 865 6.55 -23.06 5.61
C ARG A 865 7.03 -24.31 6.35
N LEU A 866 8.34 -24.49 6.52
CA LEU A 866 8.95 -25.57 7.29
C LEU A 866 8.54 -25.49 8.78
N ASN A 867 8.60 -24.31 9.39
CA ASN A 867 8.18 -24.12 10.78
C ASN A 867 6.69 -24.38 10.99
N SER A 868 5.83 -24.01 10.04
CA SER A 868 4.39 -24.33 10.13
C SER A 868 4.11 -25.81 9.94
N SER A 869 4.91 -26.52 9.12
CA SER A 869 4.75 -27.96 8.91
C SER A 869 5.34 -28.82 10.05
N HIS A 870 6.36 -28.35 10.75
CA HIS A 870 6.87 -29.03 11.94
C HIS A 870 5.90 -28.95 13.11
N ASN A 871 5.17 -27.86 13.28
CA ASN A 871 4.11 -27.74 14.29
C ASN A 871 2.86 -28.58 13.96
N ASN A 872 2.68 -28.98 12.68
CA ASN A 872 1.58 -29.87 12.26
C ASN A 872 1.94 -31.36 12.28
N ARG A 873 3.17 -31.76 12.66
CA ARG A 873 3.60 -33.17 12.75
C ARG A 873 3.56 -33.80 14.13
N SER A 874 3.25 -33.04 15.15
CA SER A 874 2.84 -33.65 16.42
C SER A 874 1.33 -33.83 16.40
N ARG A 875 0.92 -35.04 16.16
CA ARG A 875 -0.47 -35.55 16.19
C ARG A 875 -1.17 -35.22 17.49
#